data_b5feb32b2ace9b15617479baf7f5e0d7
#
_entry.id   b5feb32b2ace9b15617479baf7f5e0d7
#
_cell.length_a   1.000
_cell.length_b   1.000
_cell.length_c   1.000
_cell.angle_alpha   90.00
_cell.angle_beta   90.00
_cell.angle_gamma   90.00
#
_symmetry.space_group_name_H-M   'P 1'
#
loop_
_entity.id
_entity.type
_entity.pdbx_description
1 polymer ?
#
loop_
_entity_poly.entity_id
_entity_poly.type
_entity_poly.pdbx_seq_one_letter_code
_entity_poly.pdbx_strand_id
1 'polypeptide(L)'
;VKNILVIAEKPSVARDIAKVLGAHQKHDGYLSGNGYEVTWAVGHLVALPEPHEIKAEWMVWKKSLLPMLPQEWPLKVIDKTQSQFKIIHSLLKDCQEVICATDAGREGELIFRYIIEAAKVQKKMQRLWISSLTHESIQKGFRELKDAKVYEPLADAARGRSRADWLVGMNFSRAYALSTGESFFVGRVQTPTLALVVQRDLEIRNFVPENYIEIIADFLELNPPAQYKGTYIVDGKPARLNPDGIEAKKIQKIVKAGTGEILSLEEKENRQAPPLLYDLTELQRQANKIYGYSAQETLEIAQALYEKHKLISYPRTDSRHLSESVMQTLPKIASVVRGPYEEHLGVRTGQIPLSKRFINDSEVTDHHAIIPTEISVKPGQLITREVHIYDLICRRFLSMWQLDYVTSVSTLLTRVEEYVFRTQGTVVKELGWKKLEVHKRSDKKKDALKEGEEPLIICLKKGDKVKVEEVHLVDKKTEPPLPLTEASLLTAMEFAGRKIEDKELAKALKETGLGTPATRASIIETLIARKYMERNGKNLNATSFGERLIETVHPFLKSPELTARWEKELGVIQSNKKSLGTFIQDLESEIKLRMSEILSGPQTAPAKNFSYQNSHYQSNQQQSYGSQNLVQTNNFNQYNNQNNAIQAERADRKNESLSSLLKKYFGFDKFRPHQEMVCKTITQGTDTLLVMPTGAGKSLCYQLPGIARGGTTLVISPLLALIEDQVIKLQAMGFKAERIHSGRSRMESRQVCIDYIAKKLDYLFVAPERLAVPGFIDLLQKYRPELIAIDEAHCISQWGHDFRPDYRLLGNRLHEFRPSPIIALTATATPLVQDDIV
;
A
#
# COMPACT_ATOMS: atom_id res chain seq x y z
N VAL A 1 -1.41 -46.64 17.14
CA VAL A 1 -0.64 -45.42 17.02
C VAL A 1 -1.65 -44.29 17.12
N LYS A 2 -1.47 -43.32 18.04
CA LYS A 2 -2.33 -42.13 18.14
C LYS A 2 -2.22 -41.33 16.85
N ASN A 3 -3.32 -41.03 16.15
CA ASN A 3 -3.35 -40.13 14.99
C ASN A 3 -3.72 -38.73 15.47
N ILE A 4 -2.73 -37.84 15.55
CA ILE A 4 -2.85 -36.46 16.03
C ILE A 4 -2.75 -35.52 14.83
N LEU A 5 -3.80 -34.72 14.61
CA LEU A 5 -3.80 -33.71 13.54
C LEU A 5 -3.29 -32.37 14.08
N VAL A 6 -2.30 -31.81 13.41
CA VAL A 6 -1.80 -30.46 13.70
C VAL A 6 -2.20 -29.53 12.55
N ILE A 7 -2.92 -28.44 12.87
CA ILE A 7 -3.35 -27.46 11.87
C ILE A 7 -2.57 -26.15 12.08
N ALA A 8 -1.63 -25.85 11.17
CA ALA A 8 -0.88 -24.60 11.13
C ALA A 8 -1.58 -23.55 10.26
N GLU A 9 -1.19 -22.28 10.39
CA GLU A 9 -1.77 -21.21 9.59
C GLU A 9 -1.23 -21.16 8.15
N LYS A 10 0.03 -21.58 7.96
CA LYS A 10 0.74 -21.45 6.68
C LYS A 10 1.56 -22.71 6.36
N PRO A 11 1.76 -23.02 5.05
CA PRO A 11 2.54 -24.19 4.66
C PRO A 11 3.99 -24.17 5.19
N SER A 12 4.60 -22.98 5.35
CA SER A 12 5.97 -22.84 5.88
C SER A 12 6.03 -23.27 7.35
N VAL A 13 5.11 -22.77 8.17
CA VAL A 13 5.01 -23.10 9.58
C VAL A 13 4.74 -24.60 9.78
N ALA A 14 3.84 -25.16 8.98
CA ALA A 14 3.55 -26.60 9.01
C ALA A 14 4.80 -27.45 8.74
N ARG A 15 5.63 -27.06 7.77
CA ARG A 15 6.90 -27.76 7.47
C ARG A 15 7.89 -27.68 8.62
N ASP A 16 8.01 -26.53 9.28
CA ASP A 16 8.92 -26.36 10.41
C ASP A 16 8.45 -27.20 11.61
N ILE A 17 7.16 -27.22 11.89
CA ILE A 17 6.55 -28.06 12.92
C ILE A 17 6.73 -29.56 12.57
N ALA A 18 6.43 -29.96 11.33
CA ALA A 18 6.54 -31.33 10.88
C ALA A 18 7.96 -31.87 11.00
N LYS A 19 8.97 -31.04 10.70
CA LYS A 19 10.38 -31.38 10.87
C LYS A 19 10.73 -31.70 12.32
N VAL A 20 10.21 -30.91 13.27
CA VAL A 20 10.45 -31.12 14.71
C VAL A 20 9.74 -32.38 15.21
N LEU A 21 8.53 -32.68 14.70
CA LEU A 21 7.74 -33.84 15.08
C LEU A 21 8.17 -35.15 14.38
N GLY A 22 9.08 -35.08 13.40
CA GLY A 22 9.46 -36.26 12.60
C GLY A 22 8.41 -36.66 11.56
N ALA A 23 7.53 -35.76 11.14
CA ALA A 23 6.53 -36.02 10.11
C ALA A 23 7.09 -35.63 8.73
N HIS A 24 7.81 -36.56 8.09
CA HIS A 24 8.56 -36.28 6.87
C HIS A 24 7.89 -36.76 5.58
N GLN A 25 6.88 -37.61 5.67
CA GLN A 25 6.18 -38.15 4.50
C GLN A 25 5.25 -37.05 3.92
N LYS A 26 5.46 -36.73 2.66
CA LYS A 26 4.74 -35.70 1.94
C LYS A 26 3.48 -36.26 1.29
N HIS A 27 2.37 -35.54 1.47
CA HIS A 27 1.10 -35.77 0.81
C HIS A 27 0.59 -34.46 0.20
N ASP A 28 -0.45 -34.54 -0.58
CA ASP A 28 -1.13 -33.34 -1.06
C ASP A 28 -1.82 -32.63 0.10
N GLY A 29 -1.40 -31.42 0.41
CA GLY A 29 -1.95 -30.58 1.46
C GLY A 29 -1.60 -30.94 2.91
N TYR A 30 -0.74 -31.93 3.19
CA TYR A 30 -0.27 -32.26 4.53
C TYR A 30 1.04 -33.07 4.52
N LEU A 31 1.62 -33.22 5.71
CA LEU A 31 2.79 -34.04 6.00
C LEU A 31 2.43 -35.06 7.08
N SER A 32 2.95 -36.29 7.00
CA SER A 32 2.68 -37.31 8.02
C SER A 32 3.94 -38.00 8.53
N GLY A 33 3.87 -38.58 9.71
CA GLY A 33 4.95 -39.38 10.33
C GLY A 33 4.88 -39.32 11.85
N ASN A 34 5.46 -40.29 12.49
CA ASN A 34 5.59 -40.42 13.95
C ASN A 34 4.25 -40.22 14.74
N GLY A 35 3.13 -40.63 14.13
CA GLY A 35 1.78 -40.51 14.74
C GLY A 35 1.15 -39.13 14.60
N TYR A 36 1.75 -38.24 13.81
CA TYR A 36 1.25 -36.91 13.51
C TYR A 36 0.89 -36.76 12.04
N GLU A 37 -0.16 -36.01 11.79
CA GLU A 37 -0.51 -35.43 10.49
C GLU A 37 -0.48 -33.91 10.64
N VAL A 38 0.38 -33.26 9.87
CA VAL A 38 0.59 -31.81 9.94
C VAL A 38 0.08 -31.16 8.68
N THR A 39 -1.02 -30.45 8.78
CA THR A 39 -1.64 -29.70 7.68
C THR A 39 -1.62 -28.20 7.94
N TRP A 40 -2.12 -27.41 7.00
CA TRP A 40 -2.08 -25.96 7.08
C TRP A 40 -3.31 -25.30 6.46
N ALA A 41 -3.62 -24.13 6.96
CA ALA A 41 -4.45 -23.18 6.26
C ALA A 41 -3.59 -22.39 5.23
N VAL A 42 -4.23 -21.62 4.37
CA VAL A 42 -3.60 -20.64 3.47
C VAL A 42 -4.18 -19.23 3.74
N GLY A 43 -4.19 -18.85 5.02
CA GLY A 43 -5.01 -17.80 5.56
C GLY A 43 -6.44 -18.30 5.86
N HIS A 44 -7.45 -17.45 5.73
CA HIS A 44 -8.84 -17.86 5.94
C HIS A 44 -9.29 -18.84 4.86
N LEU A 45 -9.72 -20.04 5.29
CA LEU A 45 -10.39 -21.03 4.43
C LEU A 45 -11.91 -20.89 4.50
N VAL A 46 -12.40 -20.26 5.56
CA VAL A 46 -13.81 -20.13 5.90
C VAL A 46 -14.10 -18.67 6.27
N ALA A 47 -15.23 -18.17 5.85
CA ALA A 47 -15.66 -16.80 6.10
C ALA A 47 -17.15 -16.74 6.45
N LEU A 48 -17.60 -15.58 6.91
CA LEU A 48 -19.03 -15.27 7.00
C LEU A 48 -19.59 -15.12 5.57
N PRO A 49 -20.78 -15.64 5.30
CA PRO A 49 -21.39 -15.58 3.97
C PRO A 49 -21.93 -14.18 3.66
N GLU A 50 -22.26 -13.97 2.41
CA GLU A 50 -22.94 -12.78 1.96
C GLU A 50 -24.38 -12.71 2.49
N PRO A 51 -25.00 -11.52 2.65
CA PRO A 51 -26.32 -11.39 3.23
C PRO A 51 -27.39 -12.29 2.58
N HIS A 52 -27.40 -12.40 1.26
CA HIS A 52 -28.38 -13.23 0.53
C HIS A 52 -28.18 -14.74 0.74
N GLU A 53 -27.01 -15.17 1.17
CA GLU A 53 -26.74 -16.58 1.49
C GLU A 53 -27.20 -16.92 2.92
N ILE A 54 -27.41 -15.89 3.78
CA ILE A 54 -28.03 -16.06 5.11
C ILE A 54 -29.56 -16.06 4.98
N LYS A 55 -30.11 -15.03 4.27
CA LYS A 55 -31.53 -14.91 3.97
C LYS A 55 -31.71 -14.45 2.53
N ALA A 56 -32.42 -15.24 1.73
CA ALA A 56 -32.65 -14.97 0.31
C ALA A 56 -33.27 -13.58 0.06
N GLU A 57 -34.15 -13.11 0.96
CA GLU A 57 -34.77 -11.79 0.88
C GLU A 57 -33.75 -10.64 0.87
N TRP A 58 -32.58 -10.81 1.50
CA TRP A 58 -31.50 -9.83 1.53
C TRP A 58 -30.73 -9.70 0.21
N MET A 59 -31.11 -10.46 -0.81
CA MET A 59 -30.64 -10.26 -2.16
C MET A 59 -31.10 -8.92 -2.74
N VAL A 60 -32.32 -8.51 -2.37
CA VAL A 60 -32.92 -7.26 -2.82
C VAL A 60 -32.58 -6.13 -1.86
N TRP A 61 -32.14 -5.01 -2.40
CA TRP A 61 -31.80 -3.83 -1.60
C TRP A 61 -33.03 -2.97 -1.42
N LYS A 62 -33.67 -3.07 -0.26
CA LYS A 62 -34.84 -2.26 0.16
C LYS A 62 -34.64 -1.71 1.55
N LYS A 63 -35.08 -0.47 1.79
CA LYS A 63 -35.02 0.17 3.11
C LYS A 63 -35.77 -0.64 4.18
N SER A 64 -36.89 -1.29 3.83
CA SER A 64 -37.67 -2.13 4.74
C SER A 64 -36.98 -3.41 5.20
N LEU A 65 -35.86 -3.80 4.55
CA LEU A 65 -35.07 -4.98 4.92
C LEU A 65 -33.84 -4.62 5.78
N LEU A 66 -33.68 -3.35 6.13
CA LEU A 66 -32.61 -2.86 6.97
C LEU A 66 -33.13 -2.56 8.39
N PRO A 67 -32.35 -2.85 9.44
CA PRO A 67 -31.04 -3.49 9.40
C PRO A 67 -31.11 -5.02 9.22
N MET A 68 -30.13 -5.58 8.52
CA MET A 68 -29.92 -7.02 8.40
C MET A 68 -29.19 -7.55 9.63
N LEU A 69 -29.92 -8.29 10.47
CA LEU A 69 -29.45 -8.82 11.75
C LEU A 69 -29.59 -10.34 11.73
N PRO A 70 -28.51 -11.10 11.47
CA PRO A 70 -28.55 -12.55 11.46
C PRO A 70 -28.85 -13.12 12.85
N GLN A 71 -29.81 -14.04 12.96
CA GLN A 71 -30.07 -14.79 14.21
C GLN A 71 -29.01 -15.88 14.39
N GLU A 72 -28.59 -16.48 13.28
CA GLU A 72 -27.53 -17.48 13.22
C GLU A 72 -26.41 -16.97 12.34
N TRP A 73 -25.20 -17.39 12.63
CA TRP A 73 -23.97 -17.02 11.91
C TRP A 73 -23.43 -18.23 11.16
N PRO A 74 -24.03 -18.59 10.01
CA PRO A 74 -23.52 -19.69 9.20
C PRO A 74 -22.13 -19.36 8.68
N LEU A 75 -21.38 -20.39 8.35
CA LEU A 75 -20.02 -20.25 7.79
C LEU A 75 -19.99 -20.80 6.37
N LYS A 76 -19.22 -20.17 5.53
CA LYS A 76 -19.00 -20.54 4.13
C LYS A 76 -17.54 -20.82 3.86
N VAL A 77 -17.25 -21.97 3.25
CA VAL A 77 -15.92 -22.27 2.74
C VAL A 77 -15.64 -21.38 1.53
N ILE A 78 -14.48 -20.74 1.50
CA ILE A 78 -14.06 -19.85 0.41
C ILE A 78 -13.72 -20.70 -0.81
N ASP A 79 -14.31 -20.41 -1.96
CA ASP A 79 -14.20 -21.22 -3.19
C ASP A 79 -12.76 -21.51 -3.60
N LYS A 80 -11.87 -20.51 -3.53
CA LYS A 80 -10.44 -20.63 -3.87
C LYS A 80 -9.66 -21.57 -2.95
N THR A 81 -10.14 -21.84 -1.76
CA THR A 81 -9.46 -22.65 -0.75
C THR A 81 -10.17 -23.97 -0.48
N GLN A 82 -11.20 -24.28 -1.25
CA GLN A 82 -12.05 -25.46 -1.07
C GLN A 82 -11.26 -26.77 -1.12
N SER A 83 -10.25 -26.88 -1.98
CA SER A 83 -9.39 -28.06 -2.07
C SER A 83 -8.67 -28.33 -0.76
N GLN A 84 -8.02 -27.31 -0.17
CA GLN A 84 -7.33 -27.45 1.09
C GLN A 84 -8.30 -27.71 2.26
N PHE A 85 -9.46 -27.07 2.27
CA PHE A 85 -10.48 -27.36 3.26
C PHE A 85 -10.97 -28.81 3.21
N LYS A 86 -11.16 -29.40 2.01
CA LYS A 86 -11.55 -30.81 1.86
C LYS A 86 -10.49 -31.76 2.43
N ILE A 87 -9.21 -31.46 2.24
CA ILE A 87 -8.10 -32.25 2.81
C ILE A 87 -8.17 -32.18 4.34
N ILE A 88 -8.24 -30.99 4.92
CA ILE A 88 -8.34 -30.80 6.37
C ILE A 88 -9.58 -31.51 6.92
N HIS A 89 -10.72 -31.39 6.25
CA HIS A 89 -11.97 -32.04 6.67
C HIS A 89 -11.84 -33.58 6.67
N SER A 90 -11.16 -34.16 5.68
CA SER A 90 -10.88 -35.62 5.68
C SER A 90 -10.00 -36.02 6.86
N LEU A 91 -8.89 -35.32 7.09
CA LEU A 91 -7.98 -35.60 8.22
C LEU A 91 -8.67 -35.42 9.57
N LEU A 92 -9.55 -34.41 9.70
CA LEU A 92 -10.34 -34.20 10.92
C LEU A 92 -11.29 -35.36 11.25
N LYS A 93 -11.80 -36.10 10.27
CA LYS A 93 -12.65 -37.29 10.51
C LYS A 93 -11.85 -38.41 11.14
N ASP A 94 -10.63 -38.63 10.67
CA ASP A 94 -9.81 -39.79 10.98
C ASP A 94 -8.94 -39.60 12.22
N CYS A 95 -8.67 -38.35 12.64
CA CYS A 95 -7.83 -38.06 13.81
C CYS A 95 -8.55 -38.31 15.14
N GLN A 96 -7.77 -38.61 16.18
CA GLN A 96 -8.25 -38.75 17.57
C GLN A 96 -8.21 -37.41 18.32
N GLU A 97 -7.23 -36.56 18.00
CA GLU A 97 -6.99 -35.32 18.70
C GLU A 97 -6.48 -34.26 17.67
N VAL A 98 -6.82 -32.98 17.91
CA VAL A 98 -6.43 -31.88 17.03
C VAL A 98 -5.60 -30.86 17.83
N ILE A 99 -4.48 -30.47 17.28
CA ILE A 99 -3.64 -29.39 17.82
C ILE A 99 -3.79 -28.16 16.95
N CYS A 100 -4.28 -27.08 17.53
CA CYS A 100 -4.28 -25.76 16.94
C CYS A 100 -2.86 -25.18 16.98
N ALA A 101 -2.23 -25.03 15.81
CA ALA A 101 -0.89 -24.47 15.64
C ALA A 101 -0.89 -23.25 14.69
N THR A 102 -2.01 -22.55 14.60
CA THR A 102 -2.09 -21.24 13.94
C THR A 102 -1.40 -20.15 14.76
N ASP A 103 -1.16 -18.98 14.19
CA ASP A 103 -0.44 -17.89 14.87
C ASP A 103 -1.07 -17.58 16.25
N ALA A 104 -0.25 -17.20 17.23
CA ALA A 104 -0.62 -17.06 18.63
C ALA A 104 -1.38 -15.75 18.90
N GLY A 105 -2.53 -15.55 18.24
CA GLY A 105 -3.31 -14.31 18.30
C GLY A 105 -4.77 -14.53 17.95
N ARG A 106 -5.56 -13.43 18.01
CA ARG A 106 -7.00 -13.43 17.69
C ARG A 106 -7.28 -13.98 16.28
N GLU A 107 -6.47 -13.58 15.30
CA GLU A 107 -6.69 -13.95 13.90
C GLU A 107 -6.43 -15.44 13.68
N GLY A 108 -5.31 -15.97 14.19
CA GLY A 108 -4.99 -17.39 14.10
C GLY A 108 -6.03 -18.26 14.82
N GLU A 109 -6.53 -17.81 15.97
CA GLU A 109 -7.59 -18.50 16.67
C GLU A 109 -8.89 -18.52 15.86
N LEU A 110 -9.26 -17.40 15.20
CA LEU A 110 -10.45 -17.33 14.34
C LEU A 110 -10.35 -18.29 13.16
N ILE A 111 -9.19 -18.31 12.47
CA ILE A 111 -8.95 -19.22 11.34
C ILE A 111 -9.19 -20.66 11.76
N PHE A 112 -8.59 -21.08 12.87
CA PHE A 112 -8.73 -22.44 13.39
C PHE A 112 -10.20 -22.76 13.76
N ARG A 113 -10.85 -21.89 14.53
CA ARG A 113 -12.24 -22.12 15.00
C ARG A 113 -13.21 -22.20 13.84
N TYR A 114 -13.09 -21.33 12.85
CA TYR A 114 -13.96 -21.38 11.67
C TYR A 114 -13.77 -22.67 10.86
N ILE A 115 -12.56 -23.21 10.78
CA ILE A 115 -12.30 -24.51 10.14
C ILE A 115 -13.03 -25.63 10.89
N ILE A 116 -12.91 -25.68 12.21
CA ILE A 116 -13.54 -26.72 13.05
C ILE A 116 -15.06 -26.61 13.00
N GLU A 117 -15.60 -25.41 13.13
CA GLU A 117 -17.06 -25.17 13.08
C GLU A 117 -17.65 -25.53 11.71
N ALA A 118 -16.99 -25.14 10.61
CA ALA A 118 -17.43 -25.49 9.27
C ALA A 118 -17.31 -27.00 8.97
N ALA A 119 -16.32 -27.66 9.54
CA ALA A 119 -16.14 -29.10 9.43
C ALA A 119 -17.17 -29.90 10.27
N LYS A 120 -17.85 -29.25 11.24
CA LYS A 120 -18.85 -29.86 12.14
C LYS A 120 -18.34 -31.10 12.89
N VAL A 121 -17.07 -31.06 13.32
CA VAL A 121 -16.44 -32.16 14.05
C VAL A 121 -16.25 -31.80 15.52
N GLN A 122 -16.44 -32.82 16.39
CA GLN A 122 -16.17 -32.71 17.83
C GLN A 122 -14.99 -33.63 18.15
N LYS A 123 -13.87 -33.05 18.45
CA LYS A 123 -12.63 -33.75 18.81
C LYS A 123 -12.03 -33.10 20.05
N LYS A 124 -11.16 -33.84 20.75
CA LYS A 124 -10.31 -33.23 21.79
C LYS A 124 -9.35 -32.27 21.11
N MET A 125 -9.29 -31.02 21.56
CA MET A 125 -8.48 -29.96 20.95
C MET A 125 -7.48 -29.38 21.94
N GLN A 126 -6.25 -29.24 21.51
CA GLN A 126 -5.19 -28.57 22.25
C GLN A 126 -4.65 -27.38 21.46
N ARG A 127 -4.01 -26.45 22.14
CA ARG A 127 -3.42 -25.23 21.59
C ARG A 127 -1.93 -25.20 21.80
N LEU A 128 -1.19 -25.11 20.71
CA LEU A 128 0.23 -24.76 20.67
C LEU A 128 0.34 -23.23 20.68
N TRP A 129 0.96 -22.68 21.73
CA TRP A 129 1.13 -21.22 21.87
C TRP A 129 2.63 -20.90 21.85
N ILE A 130 3.13 -20.44 20.69
CA ILE A 130 4.54 -20.10 20.47
C ILE A 130 4.65 -18.81 19.67
N SER A 131 5.62 -17.96 20.00
CA SER A 131 5.95 -16.72 19.31
C SER A 131 7.23 -16.82 18.44
N SER A 132 7.88 -17.99 18.46
CA SER A 132 9.10 -18.28 17.71
C SER A 132 9.03 -19.67 17.08
N LEU A 133 9.54 -19.80 15.84
CA LEU A 133 9.58 -21.07 15.09
C LEU A 133 10.94 -21.76 15.17
N THR A 134 11.78 -21.42 16.15
CA THR A 134 13.00 -22.19 16.40
C THR A 134 12.68 -23.61 16.85
N HIS A 135 13.58 -24.54 16.55
CA HIS A 135 13.41 -25.96 16.90
C HIS A 135 13.09 -26.14 18.39
N GLU A 136 13.84 -25.44 19.25
CA GLU A 136 13.67 -25.47 20.72
C GLU A 136 12.30 -24.91 21.17
N SER A 137 11.86 -23.78 20.57
CA SER A 137 10.57 -23.17 20.89
C SER A 137 9.41 -24.07 20.50
N ILE A 138 9.48 -24.73 19.35
CA ILE A 138 8.47 -25.70 18.91
C ILE A 138 8.45 -26.89 19.86
N GLN A 139 9.61 -27.49 20.18
CA GLN A 139 9.67 -28.61 21.11
C GLN A 139 9.12 -28.26 22.50
N LYS A 140 9.49 -27.10 23.04
CA LYS A 140 8.97 -26.61 24.31
C LYS A 140 7.45 -26.44 24.25
N GLY A 141 6.93 -25.80 23.21
CA GLY A 141 5.50 -25.57 23.04
C GLY A 141 4.70 -26.88 22.99
N PHE A 142 5.22 -27.92 22.33
CA PHE A 142 4.58 -29.26 22.32
C PHE A 142 4.60 -29.98 23.66
N ARG A 143 5.54 -29.64 24.55
CA ARG A 143 5.53 -30.14 25.94
C ARG A 143 4.51 -29.37 26.82
N GLU A 144 4.20 -28.13 26.46
CA GLU A 144 3.37 -27.19 27.22
C GLU A 144 2.00 -26.94 26.58
N LEU A 145 1.50 -27.89 25.77
CA LEU A 145 0.18 -27.79 25.14
C LEU A 145 -0.92 -27.53 26.16
N LYS A 146 -1.81 -26.61 25.85
CA LYS A 146 -2.96 -26.25 26.68
C LYS A 146 -4.26 -26.71 26.05
N ASP A 147 -5.27 -26.99 26.89
CA ASP A 147 -6.63 -27.24 26.39
C ASP A 147 -7.11 -26.01 25.58
N ALA A 148 -7.65 -26.25 24.39
CA ALA A 148 -8.13 -25.18 23.53
C ALA A 148 -9.28 -24.38 24.13
N LYS A 149 -10.01 -24.94 25.13
CA LYS A 149 -11.04 -24.23 25.87
C LYS A 149 -10.55 -23.03 26.67
N VAL A 150 -9.29 -23.03 27.07
CA VAL A 150 -8.65 -21.87 27.76
C VAL A 150 -8.66 -20.63 26.86
N TYR A 151 -8.66 -20.83 25.55
CA TYR A 151 -8.62 -19.77 24.55
C TYR A 151 -10.01 -19.42 23.96
N GLU A 152 -11.10 -19.97 24.52
CA GLU A 152 -12.46 -19.65 24.05
C GLU A 152 -12.79 -18.15 24.14
N PRO A 153 -12.42 -17.42 25.23
CA PRO A 153 -12.67 -15.98 25.28
C PRO A 153 -11.89 -15.20 24.19
N LEU A 154 -10.71 -15.68 23.80
CA LEU A 154 -9.95 -15.12 22.69
C LEU A 154 -10.67 -15.37 21.35
N ALA A 155 -11.18 -16.60 21.15
CA ALA A 155 -11.97 -16.97 19.98
C ALA A 155 -13.25 -16.13 19.88
N ASP A 156 -13.93 -15.91 21.02
CA ASP A 156 -15.13 -15.08 21.06
C ASP A 156 -14.86 -13.61 20.76
N ALA A 157 -13.74 -13.06 21.22
CA ALA A 157 -13.32 -11.72 20.83
C ALA A 157 -13.06 -11.63 19.32
N ALA A 158 -12.45 -12.65 18.73
CA ALA A 158 -12.18 -12.73 17.31
C ALA A 158 -13.46 -12.85 16.46
N ARG A 159 -14.39 -13.73 16.88
CA ARG A 159 -15.74 -13.84 16.27
C ARG A 159 -16.50 -12.51 16.40
N GLY A 160 -16.43 -11.87 17.57
CA GLY A 160 -17.05 -10.57 17.83
C GLY A 160 -16.58 -9.51 16.82
N ARG A 161 -15.29 -9.41 16.60
CA ARG A 161 -14.71 -8.50 15.58
C ARG A 161 -15.25 -8.81 14.20
N SER A 162 -15.18 -10.05 13.76
CA SER A 162 -15.61 -10.47 12.43
C SER A 162 -17.10 -10.18 12.18
N ARG A 163 -17.98 -10.52 13.15
CA ARG A 163 -19.42 -10.26 13.06
C ARG A 163 -19.75 -8.78 13.09
N ALA A 164 -19.05 -7.99 13.92
CA ALA A 164 -19.23 -6.56 13.99
C ALA A 164 -18.81 -5.85 12.67
N ASP A 165 -17.69 -6.24 12.09
CA ASP A 165 -17.26 -5.70 10.80
C ASP A 165 -18.25 -6.06 9.68
N TRP A 166 -18.82 -7.26 9.69
CA TRP A 166 -19.89 -7.67 8.77
C TRP A 166 -21.17 -6.82 8.96
N LEU A 167 -21.64 -6.70 10.21
CA LEU A 167 -22.87 -5.94 10.53
C LEU A 167 -22.75 -4.49 10.08
N VAL A 168 -21.67 -3.81 10.40
CA VAL A 168 -21.45 -2.41 10.02
C VAL A 168 -21.26 -2.27 8.51
N GLY A 169 -20.39 -3.10 7.94
CA GLY A 169 -20.07 -3.03 6.51
C GLY A 169 -21.27 -3.25 5.62
N MET A 170 -22.05 -4.31 5.90
CA MET A 170 -23.20 -4.68 5.06
C MET A 170 -24.37 -3.72 5.24
N ASN A 171 -24.68 -3.36 6.48
CA ASN A 171 -25.86 -2.53 6.77
C ASN A 171 -25.67 -1.07 6.34
N PHE A 172 -24.61 -0.43 6.77
CA PHE A 172 -24.42 1.00 6.46
C PHE A 172 -24.09 1.24 5.00
N SER A 173 -23.33 0.35 4.33
CA SER A 173 -23.07 0.50 2.88
C SER A 173 -24.38 0.47 2.10
N ARG A 174 -25.28 -0.46 2.42
CA ARG A 174 -26.61 -0.52 1.77
C ARG A 174 -27.51 0.66 2.12
N ALA A 175 -27.48 1.11 3.38
CA ALA A 175 -28.27 2.25 3.82
C ALA A 175 -27.90 3.52 3.04
N TYR A 176 -26.60 3.79 2.91
CA TYR A 176 -26.12 4.94 2.14
C TYR A 176 -26.41 4.78 0.65
N ALA A 177 -26.20 3.61 0.07
CA ALA A 177 -26.55 3.37 -1.33
C ALA A 177 -28.04 3.65 -1.62
N LEU A 178 -28.93 3.21 -0.71
CA LEU A 178 -30.39 3.44 -0.83
C LEU A 178 -30.83 4.88 -0.52
N SER A 179 -30.05 5.64 0.22
CA SER A 179 -30.37 7.03 0.60
C SER A 179 -29.80 8.04 -0.40
N THR A 180 -28.60 7.79 -0.94
CA THR A 180 -27.89 8.73 -1.83
C THR A 180 -27.94 8.36 -3.30
N GLY A 181 -28.29 7.11 -3.64
CA GLY A 181 -28.18 6.60 -5.00
C GLY A 181 -26.73 6.31 -5.44
N GLU A 182 -25.72 6.47 -4.59
CA GLU A 182 -24.31 6.18 -4.84
C GLU A 182 -23.86 4.93 -4.07
N SER A 183 -23.04 4.08 -4.69
CA SER A 183 -22.53 2.86 -4.06
C SER A 183 -21.39 3.17 -3.11
N PHE A 184 -21.69 3.70 -1.94
CA PHE A 184 -20.72 3.94 -0.89
C PHE A 184 -20.44 2.67 -0.10
N PHE A 185 -19.15 2.34 0.05
CA PHE A 185 -18.69 1.26 0.92
C PHE A 185 -18.16 1.85 2.22
N VAL A 186 -18.84 1.51 3.30
CA VAL A 186 -18.55 2.01 4.64
C VAL A 186 -17.94 0.90 5.48
N GLY A 187 -16.97 1.21 6.31
CA GLY A 187 -16.35 0.25 7.20
C GLY A 187 -15.67 0.93 8.38
N ARG A 188 -15.62 0.24 9.49
CA ARG A 188 -15.11 0.71 10.78
C ARG A 188 -13.69 1.28 10.73
N VAL A 189 -12.83 0.75 9.86
CA VAL A 189 -11.43 1.18 9.73
C VAL A 189 -11.20 1.99 8.46
N GLN A 190 -11.81 1.57 7.34
CA GLN A 190 -11.63 2.22 6.04
C GLN A 190 -12.16 3.65 6.03
N THR A 191 -13.35 3.86 6.59
CA THR A 191 -13.99 5.19 6.59
C THR A 191 -13.22 6.20 7.45
N PRO A 192 -12.80 5.91 8.70
CA PRO A 192 -11.94 6.82 9.45
C PRO A 192 -10.57 7.05 8.80
N THR A 193 -10.00 6.03 8.14
CA THR A 193 -8.73 6.21 7.41
C THR A 193 -8.88 7.19 6.25
N LEU A 194 -9.96 7.08 5.47
CA LEU A 194 -10.27 8.05 4.42
C LEU A 194 -10.53 9.44 4.99
N ALA A 195 -11.21 9.54 6.13
CA ALA A 195 -11.47 10.82 6.80
C ALA A 195 -10.18 11.56 7.18
N LEU A 196 -9.12 10.85 7.56
CA LEU A 196 -7.80 11.46 7.81
C LEU A 196 -7.21 12.13 6.55
N VAL A 197 -7.39 11.50 5.39
CA VAL A 197 -6.90 12.05 4.11
C VAL A 197 -7.73 13.25 3.70
N VAL A 198 -9.07 13.12 3.70
CA VAL A 198 -10.00 14.22 3.36
C VAL A 198 -9.77 15.43 4.27
N GLN A 199 -9.63 15.20 5.58
CA GLN A 199 -9.37 16.28 6.53
C GLN A 199 -8.09 17.03 6.19
N ARG A 200 -6.99 16.29 5.87
CA ARG A 200 -5.72 16.92 5.50
C ARG A 200 -5.81 17.71 4.21
N ASP A 201 -6.52 17.22 3.20
CA ASP A 201 -6.71 17.93 1.94
C ASP A 201 -7.54 19.21 2.14
N LEU A 202 -8.56 19.16 3.02
CA LEU A 202 -9.34 20.35 3.41
C LEU A 202 -8.50 21.36 4.21
N GLU A 203 -7.66 20.90 5.15
CA GLU A 203 -6.73 21.76 5.90
C GLU A 203 -5.78 22.51 4.93
N ILE A 204 -5.28 21.86 3.90
CA ILE A 204 -4.40 22.47 2.88
C ILE A 204 -5.19 23.43 2.00
N ARG A 205 -6.35 23.03 1.51
CA ARG A 205 -7.20 23.83 0.60
C ARG A 205 -7.71 25.10 1.25
N ASN A 206 -8.11 25.01 2.52
CA ASN A 206 -8.68 26.12 3.27
C ASN A 206 -7.64 26.95 4.02
N PHE A 207 -6.34 26.59 3.87
CA PHE A 207 -5.27 27.30 4.55
C PHE A 207 -5.13 28.72 3.97
N VAL A 208 -5.23 29.70 4.84
CA VAL A 208 -5.00 31.11 4.50
C VAL A 208 -3.60 31.50 4.98
N PRO A 209 -2.67 31.73 4.07
CA PRO A 209 -1.32 32.12 4.46
C PRO A 209 -1.27 33.52 5.05
N GLU A 210 -0.65 33.65 6.22
CA GLU A 210 -0.41 34.91 6.90
C GLU A 210 1.03 35.38 6.65
N ASN A 211 1.20 36.62 6.22
CA ASN A 211 2.50 37.25 6.11
C ASN A 211 2.92 37.81 7.47
N TYR A 212 4.20 37.71 7.79
CA TYR A 212 4.78 38.27 9.00
C TYR A 212 6.26 38.59 8.79
N ILE A 213 6.83 39.42 9.68
CA ILE A 213 8.23 39.80 9.63
C ILE A 213 8.93 39.17 10.83
N GLU A 214 10.09 38.56 10.58
CA GLU A 214 11.07 38.18 11.61
C GLU A 214 12.26 39.13 11.58
N ILE A 215 12.84 39.40 12.75
CA ILE A 215 14.06 40.21 12.86
C ILE A 215 15.23 39.30 13.15
N ILE A 216 16.27 39.42 12.34
CA ILE A 216 17.55 38.72 12.52
C ILE A 216 18.64 39.76 12.65
N ALA A 217 19.46 39.68 13.72
CA ALA A 217 20.58 40.55 13.93
C ALA A 217 21.89 39.76 13.80
N ASP A 218 22.86 40.36 13.15
CA ASP A 218 24.22 39.88 13.03
C ASP A 218 25.04 40.53 14.14
N PHE A 219 25.70 39.69 14.96
CA PHE A 219 26.50 40.10 16.08
C PHE A 219 27.98 39.78 15.82
N LEU A 220 28.84 40.69 16.25
CA LEU A 220 30.30 40.56 16.15
C LEU A 220 30.93 40.74 17.54
N GLU A 221 31.71 39.75 17.95
CA GLU A 221 32.69 39.85 19.05
C GLU A 221 34.08 40.06 18.45
N LEU A 222 34.83 40.98 19.01
CA LEU A 222 36.14 41.33 18.46
C LEU A 222 37.29 40.55 19.10
N ASN A 223 37.08 40.01 20.30
CA ASN A 223 38.17 39.42 21.08
C ASN A 223 37.71 38.23 21.97
N PRO A 224 37.80 36.98 21.48
CA PRO A 224 38.23 36.54 20.16
C PRO A 224 37.16 36.84 19.08
N PRO A 225 37.53 37.02 17.81
CA PRO A 225 36.58 37.35 16.75
C PRO A 225 35.58 36.23 16.55
N ALA A 226 34.32 36.57 16.75
CA ALA A 226 33.19 35.66 16.60
C ALA A 226 32.01 36.39 15.91
N GLN A 227 31.48 35.82 14.83
CA GLN A 227 30.30 36.36 14.17
C GLN A 227 29.15 35.34 14.27
N TYR A 228 27.99 35.79 14.66
CA TYR A 228 26.80 34.91 14.75
C TYR A 228 25.51 35.67 14.49
N LYS A 229 24.44 34.92 14.12
CA LYS A 229 23.12 35.46 13.84
C LYS A 229 22.15 35.10 14.98
N GLY A 230 21.43 36.09 15.44
CA GLY A 230 20.36 35.89 16.41
C GLY A 230 18.99 36.26 15.87
N THR A 231 18.00 35.45 16.14
CA THR A 231 16.61 35.73 15.82
C THR A 231 15.91 36.34 17.01
N TYR A 232 15.20 37.44 16.82
CA TYR A 232 14.40 38.09 17.87
C TYR A 232 13.30 37.16 18.37
N ILE A 233 13.19 37.01 19.69
CA ILE A 233 12.24 36.13 20.35
C ILE A 233 11.35 36.88 21.35
N VAL A 234 10.10 36.42 21.44
CA VAL A 234 9.12 36.80 22.46
C VAL A 234 8.58 35.51 23.06
N ASP A 235 8.53 35.40 24.38
CA ASP A 235 8.13 34.20 25.13
C ASP A 235 8.85 32.90 24.65
N GLY A 236 10.13 33.03 24.35
CA GLY A 236 10.98 31.90 23.91
C GLY A 236 10.75 31.42 22.48
N LYS A 237 9.90 32.08 21.69
CA LYS A 237 9.62 31.75 20.29
C LYS A 237 10.04 32.87 19.34
N PRO A 238 10.43 32.61 18.08
CA PRO A 238 10.63 33.65 17.10
C PRO A 238 9.42 34.60 17.05
N ALA A 239 9.67 35.89 17.19
CA ALA A 239 8.63 36.90 17.14
C ALA A 239 8.05 37.00 15.72
N ARG A 240 6.73 37.00 15.60
CA ARG A 240 6.04 37.25 14.34
C ARG A 240 5.44 38.65 14.38
N LEU A 241 6.08 39.59 13.69
CA LEU A 241 5.66 40.98 13.66
C LEU A 241 4.71 41.26 12.50
N ASN A 242 3.91 42.28 12.63
CA ASN A 242 2.96 42.69 11.62
C ASN A 242 3.67 42.99 10.29
N PRO A 243 3.12 42.53 9.15
CA PRO A 243 3.68 42.77 7.83
C PRO A 243 3.69 44.25 7.40
N ASP A 244 3.00 45.19 8.11
CA ASP A 244 3.12 46.62 7.87
C ASP A 244 4.54 47.19 8.11
N GLY A 245 5.32 46.44 8.88
CA GLY A 245 6.72 46.73 9.16
C GLY A 245 6.96 47.93 10.08
N ILE A 246 5.96 48.56 10.62
CA ILE A 246 6.11 49.77 11.46
C ILE A 246 6.87 49.42 12.72
N GLU A 247 6.40 48.40 13.45
CA GLU A 247 7.06 47.91 14.66
C GLU A 247 8.42 47.33 14.37
N ALA A 248 8.53 46.52 13.32
CA ALA A 248 9.78 45.88 12.90
C ALA A 248 10.88 46.93 12.60
N LYS A 249 10.57 48.03 11.88
CA LYS A 249 11.49 49.10 11.61
C LYS A 249 11.88 49.89 12.86
N LYS A 250 10.97 50.08 13.80
CA LYS A 250 11.25 50.70 15.10
C LYS A 250 12.28 49.87 15.87
N ILE A 251 12.03 48.54 16.00
CA ILE A 251 12.94 47.64 16.66
C ILE A 251 14.30 47.62 15.95
N GLN A 252 14.30 47.49 14.63
CA GLN A 252 15.51 47.52 13.81
C GLN A 252 16.40 48.74 14.11
N LYS A 253 15.78 49.92 14.17
CA LYS A 253 16.51 51.17 14.43
C LYS A 253 17.14 51.19 15.85
N ILE A 254 16.39 50.71 16.84
CA ILE A 254 16.87 50.65 18.23
C ILE A 254 18.03 49.62 18.34
N VAL A 255 17.79 48.40 17.82
CA VAL A 255 18.77 47.32 17.90
C VAL A 255 20.07 47.69 17.16
N LYS A 256 19.97 48.34 16.00
CA LYS A 256 21.14 48.72 15.19
C LYS A 256 22.01 49.78 15.89
N ALA A 257 21.41 50.62 16.73
CA ALA A 257 22.14 51.64 17.51
C ALA A 257 22.65 51.10 18.86
N GLY A 258 22.18 49.93 19.28
CA GLY A 258 22.47 49.39 20.59
C GLY A 258 23.76 48.49 20.61
N THR A 259 24.13 48.13 21.80
CA THR A 259 25.19 47.14 22.06
C THR A 259 24.57 45.88 22.64
N GLY A 260 24.91 44.73 22.11
CA GLY A 260 24.44 43.46 22.62
C GLY A 260 25.14 43.05 23.92
N GLU A 261 24.44 42.42 24.82
CA GLU A 261 24.94 41.79 26.03
C GLU A 261 24.51 40.33 26.07
N ILE A 262 25.45 39.45 26.37
CA ILE A 262 25.17 38.01 26.49
C ILE A 262 24.43 37.76 27.81
N LEU A 263 23.16 37.34 27.73
CA LEU A 263 22.34 36.98 28.90
C LEU A 263 22.68 35.58 29.43
N SER A 264 22.79 34.63 28.51
CA SER A 264 23.10 33.25 28.83
C SER A 264 23.70 32.52 27.64
N LEU A 265 24.58 31.58 27.92
CA LEU A 265 25.02 30.55 27.01
C LEU A 265 24.76 29.20 27.69
N GLU A 266 23.84 28.42 27.17
CA GLU A 266 23.50 27.10 27.65
C GLU A 266 23.91 26.04 26.62
N GLU A 267 24.61 25.03 27.10
CA GLU A 267 24.98 23.86 26.31
C GLU A 267 24.22 22.63 26.82
N LYS A 268 23.49 21.97 25.96
CA LYS A 268 22.71 20.78 26.29
C LYS A 268 23.16 19.63 25.42
N GLU A 269 23.60 18.57 26.04
CA GLU A 269 23.90 17.33 25.36
C GLU A 269 22.60 16.53 25.15
N ASN A 270 22.30 16.22 23.89
CA ASN A 270 21.19 15.34 23.51
C ASN A 270 21.75 14.00 23.06
N ARG A 271 21.35 12.94 23.75
CA ARG A 271 21.68 11.55 23.41
C ARG A 271 20.51 10.86 22.81
N GLN A 272 20.69 10.27 21.63
CA GLN A 272 19.69 9.48 20.95
C GLN A 272 20.19 8.05 20.84
N ALA A 273 19.60 7.16 21.63
CA ALA A 273 19.93 5.75 21.58
C ALA A 273 19.57 5.12 20.22
N PRO A 274 20.22 4.02 19.84
CA PRO A 274 19.87 3.27 18.63
C PRO A 274 18.38 2.98 18.58
N PRO A 275 17.74 3.11 17.40
CA PRO A 275 16.32 2.90 17.25
C PRO A 275 15.95 1.42 17.48
N LEU A 276 14.74 1.17 17.96
CA LEU A 276 14.21 -0.19 18.06
C LEU A 276 14.15 -0.84 16.68
N LEU A 277 14.12 -2.15 16.64
CA LEU A 277 14.02 -2.94 15.42
C LEU A 277 12.77 -2.59 14.62
N TYR A 278 12.66 -3.15 13.42
CA TYR A 278 11.47 -2.96 12.60
C TYR A 278 10.35 -3.90 13.01
N ASP A 279 9.17 -3.33 13.24
CA ASP A 279 7.92 -3.97 12.92
C ASP A 279 7.57 -3.72 11.44
N LEU A 280 6.48 -4.28 10.96
CA LEU A 280 6.07 -4.10 9.56
C LEU A 280 5.77 -2.62 9.23
N THR A 281 5.08 -1.92 10.12
CA THR A 281 4.66 -0.53 9.88
C THR A 281 5.86 0.41 9.78
N GLU A 282 6.85 0.25 10.68
CA GLU A 282 8.06 1.10 10.64
C GLU A 282 8.92 0.78 9.41
N LEU A 283 9.00 -0.49 9.00
CA LEU A 283 9.67 -0.88 7.77
C LEU A 283 9.01 -0.24 6.55
N GLN A 284 7.68 -0.27 6.48
CA GLN A 284 6.90 0.37 5.41
C GLN A 284 7.11 1.89 5.39
N ARG A 285 7.09 2.54 6.56
CA ARG A 285 7.38 3.98 6.67
C ARG A 285 8.76 4.34 6.16
N GLN A 286 9.76 3.58 6.55
CA GLN A 286 11.14 3.85 6.16
C GLN A 286 11.36 3.60 4.66
N ALA A 287 10.82 2.50 4.13
CA ALA A 287 10.88 2.20 2.71
C ALA A 287 10.19 3.27 1.85
N ASN A 288 9.02 3.76 2.28
CA ASN A 288 8.33 4.85 1.61
C ASN A 288 9.12 6.17 1.65
N LYS A 289 9.67 6.53 2.81
CA LYS A 289 10.50 7.75 2.96
C LYS A 289 11.73 7.73 2.07
N ILE A 290 12.47 6.63 2.03
CA ILE A 290 13.76 6.54 1.32
C ILE A 290 13.55 6.25 -0.16
N TYR A 291 12.81 5.18 -0.47
CA TYR A 291 12.70 4.63 -1.83
C TYR A 291 11.40 5.01 -2.53
N GLY A 292 10.40 5.48 -1.80
CA GLY A 292 9.07 5.78 -2.34
C GLY A 292 8.20 4.54 -2.55
N TYR A 293 8.56 3.38 -1.97
CA TYR A 293 7.76 2.17 -2.07
C TYR A 293 6.45 2.32 -1.32
N SER A 294 5.39 1.75 -1.87
CA SER A 294 4.11 1.68 -1.16
C SER A 294 4.18 0.69 0.02
N ALA A 295 3.23 0.81 0.93
CA ALA A 295 3.10 -0.12 2.05
C ALA A 295 2.88 -1.55 1.56
N GLN A 296 2.10 -1.72 0.49
CA GLN A 296 1.82 -3.01 -0.12
C GLN A 296 3.07 -3.60 -0.79
N GLU A 297 3.77 -2.82 -1.63
CA GLU A 297 5.04 -3.26 -2.24
C GLU A 297 6.07 -3.68 -1.19
N THR A 298 6.20 -2.90 -0.11
CA THR A 298 7.14 -3.24 0.99
C THR A 298 6.76 -4.56 1.65
N LEU A 299 5.47 -4.81 1.88
CA LEU A 299 4.99 -6.07 2.44
C LEU A 299 5.28 -7.25 1.50
N GLU A 300 5.02 -7.12 0.21
CA GLU A 300 5.27 -8.16 -0.80
C GLU A 300 6.75 -8.52 -0.88
N ILE A 301 7.63 -7.51 -0.89
CA ILE A 301 9.07 -7.69 -0.88
C ILE A 301 9.52 -8.41 0.41
N ALA A 302 9.03 -7.96 1.57
CA ALA A 302 9.36 -8.59 2.84
C ALA A 302 8.85 -10.05 2.92
N GLN A 303 7.66 -10.33 2.36
CA GLN A 303 7.17 -11.70 2.24
C GLN A 303 8.05 -12.57 1.34
N ALA A 304 8.51 -12.04 0.20
CA ALA A 304 9.45 -12.75 -0.67
C ALA A 304 10.78 -13.05 0.04
N LEU A 305 11.33 -12.08 0.79
CA LEU A 305 12.54 -12.27 1.60
C LEU A 305 12.34 -13.37 2.65
N TYR A 306 11.17 -13.45 3.27
CA TYR A 306 10.83 -14.46 4.26
C TYR A 306 10.50 -15.83 3.63
N GLU A 307 9.58 -15.89 2.66
CA GLU A 307 9.03 -17.15 2.16
C GLU A 307 9.93 -17.82 1.14
N LYS A 308 10.40 -17.07 0.17
CA LYS A 308 11.23 -17.56 -0.95
C LYS A 308 12.71 -17.67 -0.56
N HIS A 309 13.24 -16.59 0.01
CA HIS A 309 14.69 -16.47 0.26
C HIS A 309 15.09 -16.92 1.66
N LYS A 310 14.18 -16.95 2.64
CA LYS A 310 14.43 -17.31 4.04
C LYS A 310 15.48 -16.42 4.73
N LEU A 311 15.61 -15.17 4.28
CA LEU A 311 16.64 -14.23 4.72
C LEU A 311 16.25 -13.38 5.90
N ILE A 312 14.95 -13.29 6.22
CA ILE A 312 14.43 -12.50 7.36
C ILE A 312 13.46 -13.34 8.19
N SER A 313 13.20 -12.89 9.44
CA SER A 313 12.12 -13.40 10.28
C SER A 313 10.75 -13.03 9.71
N TYR A 314 9.69 -13.54 10.31
CA TYR A 314 8.32 -13.28 9.84
C TYR A 314 7.98 -11.79 9.79
N PRO A 315 7.58 -11.23 8.63
CA PRO A 315 7.50 -9.79 8.47
C PRO A 315 6.19 -9.16 9.01
N ARG A 316 5.13 -9.93 9.23
CA ARG A 316 3.85 -9.38 9.73
C ARG A 316 3.81 -9.36 11.25
N THR A 317 4.68 -8.60 11.84
CA THR A 317 4.78 -8.39 13.29
C THR A 317 4.50 -6.94 13.65
N ASP A 318 3.95 -6.72 14.82
CA ASP A 318 3.79 -5.42 15.48
C ASP A 318 4.83 -5.19 16.57
N SER A 319 5.60 -6.23 16.93
CA SER A 319 6.67 -6.10 17.89
C SER A 319 7.94 -5.51 17.29
N ARG A 320 8.60 -4.67 18.07
CA ARG A 320 9.92 -4.09 17.78
C ARG A 320 11.01 -4.66 18.68
N HIS A 321 10.68 -5.71 19.45
CA HIS A 321 11.53 -6.36 20.42
C HIS A 321 11.82 -7.81 20.02
N LEU A 322 12.88 -8.36 20.57
CA LEU A 322 13.27 -9.76 20.43
C LEU A 322 12.91 -10.52 21.69
N SER A 323 12.59 -11.81 21.54
CA SER A 323 12.42 -12.73 22.65
C SER A 323 13.78 -13.29 23.13
N GLU A 324 13.86 -13.70 24.38
CA GLU A 324 15.05 -14.33 24.94
C GLU A 324 15.47 -15.58 24.16
N SER A 325 14.51 -16.32 23.61
CA SER A 325 14.76 -17.52 22.80
C SER A 325 15.60 -17.27 21.54
N VAL A 326 15.60 -16.02 21.00
CA VAL A 326 16.37 -15.65 19.80
C VAL A 326 17.79 -15.18 20.15
N MET A 327 18.06 -14.86 21.41
CA MET A 327 19.31 -14.22 21.84
C MET A 327 20.56 -15.03 21.45
N GLN A 328 20.49 -16.35 21.54
CA GLN A 328 21.62 -17.22 21.22
C GLN A 328 22.01 -17.21 19.72
N THR A 329 21.05 -16.86 18.84
CA THR A 329 21.30 -16.81 17.39
C THR A 329 21.90 -15.49 16.93
N LEU A 330 21.76 -14.40 17.71
CA LEU A 330 22.14 -13.05 17.30
C LEU A 330 23.61 -12.90 16.91
N PRO A 331 24.59 -13.49 17.66
CA PRO A 331 25.99 -13.37 17.28
C PRO A 331 26.30 -13.97 15.90
N LYS A 332 25.68 -15.11 15.59
CA LYS A 332 25.83 -15.78 14.29
C LYS A 332 25.19 -14.98 13.17
N ILE A 333 23.98 -14.46 13.39
CA ILE A 333 23.31 -13.57 12.42
C ILE A 333 24.19 -12.34 12.15
N ALA A 334 24.71 -11.70 13.20
CA ALA A 334 25.57 -10.52 13.06
C ALA A 334 26.83 -10.85 12.24
N SER A 335 27.47 -12.01 12.46
CA SER A 335 28.64 -12.44 11.69
C SER A 335 28.32 -12.62 10.20
N VAL A 336 27.12 -13.10 9.87
CA VAL A 336 26.71 -13.33 8.48
C VAL A 336 26.46 -12.02 7.73
N VAL A 337 25.83 -11.02 8.40
CA VAL A 337 25.36 -9.80 7.70
C VAL A 337 26.32 -8.63 7.79
N ARG A 338 27.35 -8.66 8.66
CA ARG A 338 28.22 -7.50 8.93
C ARG A 338 29.12 -7.06 7.77
N GLY A 339 29.54 -8.00 6.89
CA GLY A 339 30.56 -7.73 5.87
C GLY A 339 30.42 -6.42 5.09
N PRO A 340 29.27 -6.13 4.48
CA PRO A 340 29.07 -4.89 3.71
C PRO A 340 29.11 -3.59 4.55
N TYR A 341 29.09 -3.68 5.87
CA TYR A 341 28.99 -2.54 6.79
C TYR A 341 30.19 -2.42 7.73
N GLU A 342 31.22 -3.24 7.55
CA GLU A 342 32.34 -3.41 8.49
C GLU A 342 32.99 -2.09 8.91
N GLU A 343 33.19 -1.16 7.97
CA GLU A 343 33.80 0.15 8.23
C GLU A 343 32.98 1.08 9.12
N HIS A 344 31.68 0.76 9.29
CA HIS A 344 30.77 1.55 10.12
C HIS A 344 30.45 0.90 11.47
N LEU A 345 30.98 -0.28 11.73
CA LEU A 345 30.65 -1.07 12.91
C LEU A 345 31.70 -0.94 14.01
N GLY A 346 31.22 -0.95 15.26
CA GLY A 346 32.09 -1.10 16.42
C GLY A 346 32.69 -2.53 16.47
N VAL A 347 33.92 -2.64 16.98
CA VAL A 347 34.72 -3.87 17.04
C VAL A 347 33.94 -5.05 17.65
N ARG A 348 33.11 -4.79 18.66
CA ARG A 348 32.37 -5.82 19.42
C ARG A 348 30.89 -5.99 18.94
N THR A 349 30.56 -5.53 17.76
CA THR A 349 29.21 -5.71 17.18
C THR A 349 28.85 -7.20 17.08
N GLY A 350 27.71 -7.57 17.64
CA GLY A 350 27.24 -8.97 17.71
C GLY A 350 27.79 -9.78 18.88
N GLN A 351 28.76 -9.26 19.66
CA GLN A 351 29.40 -9.98 20.75
C GLN A 351 28.93 -9.50 22.14
N ILE A 352 28.52 -8.24 22.26
CA ILE A 352 28.05 -7.67 23.51
C ILE A 352 26.58 -8.08 23.74
N PRO A 353 26.24 -8.56 24.96
CA PRO A 353 24.85 -8.82 25.29
C PRO A 353 23.99 -7.55 25.13
N LEU A 354 22.81 -7.70 24.56
CA LEU A 354 21.87 -6.61 24.38
C LEU A 354 21.06 -6.35 25.65
N SER A 355 20.70 -5.10 25.86
CA SER A 355 19.89 -4.69 27.02
C SER A 355 18.40 -5.07 26.83
N LYS A 356 17.61 -4.94 27.90
CA LYS A 356 16.15 -5.09 27.91
C LYS A 356 15.43 -4.12 26.95
N ARG A 357 16.14 -3.11 26.45
CA ARG A 357 15.63 -2.23 25.39
C ARG A 357 15.31 -3.00 24.11
N PHE A 358 16.06 -4.05 23.78
CA PHE A 358 15.92 -4.82 22.55
C PHE A 358 15.38 -6.22 22.80
N ILE A 359 15.71 -6.83 23.95
CA ILE A 359 15.28 -8.17 24.32
C ILE A 359 14.28 -8.05 25.48
N ASN A 360 13.01 -8.25 25.17
CA ASN A 360 11.94 -8.12 26.15
C ASN A 360 10.72 -8.95 25.74
N ASP A 361 10.56 -10.12 26.37
CA ASP A 361 9.46 -11.04 26.08
C ASP A 361 8.08 -10.42 26.33
N SER A 362 7.94 -9.47 27.27
CA SER A 362 6.66 -8.80 27.54
C SER A 362 6.16 -7.89 26.42
N GLU A 363 7.07 -7.45 25.54
CA GLU A 363 6.77 -6.61 24.38
C GLU A 363 6.76 -7.40 23.07
N VAL A 364 6.92 -8.73 23.14
CA VAL A 364 6.75 -9.62 21.99
C VAL A 364 5.34 -10.18 22.04
N THR A 365 4.55 -9.87 21.01
CA THR A 365 3.18 -10.37 20.84
C THR A 365 3.19 -11.74 20.16
N ASP A 366 2.63 -11.88 18.99
CA ASP A 366 2.58 -13.13 18.23
C ASP A 366 3.95 -13.50 17.63
N HIS A 367 4.74 -12.48 17.25
CA HIS A 367 6.07 -12.62 16.63
C HIS A 367 7.01 -11.53 17.12
N HIS A 368 8.30 -11.84 17.20
CA HIS A 368 9.35 -10.85 17.48
C HIS A 368 9.60 -9.94 16.27
N ALA A 369 10.38 -8.88 16.46
CA ALA A 369 10.76 -7.91 15.43
C ALA A 369 11.37 -8.56 14.18
N ILE A 370 11.33 -7.82 13.07
CA ILE A 370 11.93 -8.24 11.79
C ILE A 370 13.45 -8.14 11.88
N ILE A 371 14.13 -9.27 11.74
CA ILE A 371 15.60 -9.38 11.74
C ILE A 371 16.09 -10.28 10.61
N PRO A 372 17.35 -10.17 10.18
CA PRO A 372 17.96 -11.12 9.27
C PRO A 372 18.02 -12.53 9.89
N THR A 373 18.25 -13.54 9.07
CA THR A 373 18.50 -14.92 9.51
C THR A 373 20.00 -15.28 9.40
N GLU A 374 20.34 -16.50 9.78
CA GLU A 374 21.69 -17.06 9.65
C GLU A 374 22.08 -17.44 8.22
N ILE A 375 21.23 -17.14 7.23
CA ILE A 375 21.44 -17.51 5.83
C ILE A 375 22.13 -16.37 5.10
N SER A 376 23.25 -16.67 4.45
CA SER A 376 23.97 -15.70 3.63
C SER A 376 23.28 -15.46 2.29
N VAL A 377 23.25 -14.23 1.82
CA VAL A 377 22.79 -13.87 0.48
C VAL A 377 23.81 -14.34 -0.57
N LYS A 378 23.36 -15.07 -1.58
CA LYS A 378 24.21 -15.46 -2.71
C LYS A 378 24.29 -14.32 -3.74
N PRO A 379 25.42 -14.15 -4.45
CA PRO A 379 25.50 -13.16 -5.52
C PRO A 379 24.38 -13.35 -6.55
N GLY A 380 23.70 -12.28 -6.93
CA GLY A 380 22.60 -12.30 -7.90
C GLY A 380 21.27 -12.91 -7.41
N GLN A 381 21.16 -13.28 -6.14
CA GLN A 381 19.95 -13.89 -5.58
C GLN A 381 18.77 -12.92 -5.45
N LEU A 382 19.05 -11.67 -5.15
CA LEU A 382 18.05 -10.64 -4.87
C LEU A 382 17.95 -9.64 -6.00
N ILE A 383 16.74 -9.24 -6.34
CA ILE A 383 16.49 -8.08 -7.21
C ILE A 383 16.69 -6.78 -6.43
N THR A 384 16.88 -5.67 -7.13
CA THR A 384 17.20 -4.36 -6.54
C THR A 384 16.26 -3.96 -5.40
N ARG A 385 14.95 -4.18 -5.55
CA ARG A 385 13.96 -3.84 -4.51
C ARG A 385 14.10 -4.72 -3.26
N GLU A 386 14.43 -6.00 -3.45
CA GLU A 386 14.69 -6.94 -2.35
C GLU A 386 15.98 -6.56 -1.61
N VAL A 387 17.02 -6.15 -2.36
CA VAL A 387 18.27 -5.63 -1.77
C VAL A 387 17.99 -4.41 -0.91
N HIS A 388 17.18 -3.45 -1.38
CA HIS A 388 16.85 -2.25 -0.62
C HIS A 388 16.18 -2.56 0.72
N ILE A 389 15.19 -3.43 0.75
CA ILE A 389 14.49 -3.79 1.99
C ILE A 389 15.37 -4.61 2.91
N TYR A 390 16.14 -5.56 2.35
CA TYR A 390 17.08 -6.35 3.13
C TYR A 390 18.18 -5.50 3.76
N ASP A 391 18.75 -4.54 3.01
CA ASP A 391 19.74 -3.59 3.50
C ASP A 391 19.20 -2.75 4.68
N LEU A 392 17.97 -2.25 4.59
CA LEU A 392 17.33 -1.54 5.71
C LEU A 392 17.26 -2.41 6.96
N ILE A 393 16.85 -3.67 6.81
CA ILE A 393 16.71 -4.61 7.94
C ILE A 393 18.08 -4.93 8.55
N CYS A 394 19.10 -5.19 7.74
CA CYS A 394 20.45 -5.47 8.20
C CYS A 394 21.07 -4.28 8.96
N ARG A 395 20.96 -3.07 8.44
CA ARG A 395 21.46 -1.85 9.08
C ARG A 395 20.77 -1.60 10.41
N ARG A 396 19.45 -1.76 10.47
CA ARG A 396 18.67 -1.60 11.69
C ARG A 396 19.06 -2.65 12.74
N PHE A 397 19.27 -3.89 12.32
CA PHE A 397 19.73 -4.98 13.17
C PHE A 397 21.13 -4.69 13.75
N LEU A 398 22.08 -4.30 12.91
CA LEU A 398 23.44 -4.00 13.34
C LEU A 398 23.54 -2.74 14.20
N SER A 399 22.58 -1.81 14.10
CA SER A 399 22.54 -0.60 14.90
C SER A 399 22.36 -0.87 16.40
N MET A 400 21.81 -2.02 16.80
CA MET A 400 21.58 -2.38 18.20
C MET A 400 22.86 -2.36 19.07
N TRP A 401 24.02 -2.59 18.46
CA TRP A 401 25.31 -2.64 19.13
C TRP A 401 26.13 -1.35 18.99
N GLN A 402 25.58 -0.34 18.30
CA GLN A 402 26.29 0.93 18.11
C GLN A 402 26.05 1.88 19.29
N LEU A 403 26.96 2.86 19.42
CA LEU A 403 26.83 3.92 20.41
C LEU A 403 25.64 4.85 20.08
N ASP A 404 25.25 5.63 21.07
CA ASP A 404 24.29 6.70 20.93
C ASP A 404 24.76 7.73 19.88
N TYR A 405 23.83 8.32 19.15
CA TYR A 405 24.07 9.56 18.44
C TYR A 405 24.04 10.71 19.44
N VAL A 406 25.15 11.44 19.57
CA VAL A 406 25.29 12.49 20.57
C VAL A 406 25.50 13.84 19.88
N THR A 407 24.64 14.78 20.20
CA THR A 407 24.75 16.18 19.75
C THR A 407 24.83 17.10 20.95
N SER A 408 25.63 18.17 20.83
CA SER A 408 25.60 19.32 21.73
C SER A 408 24.83 20.45 21.06
N VAL A 409 23.78 20.91 21.70
CA VAL A 409 22.99 22.07 21.28
C VAL A 409 23.35 23.24 22.17
N SER A 410 24.03 24.25 21.59
CA SER A 410 24.33 25.50 22.27
C SER A 410 23.21 26.51 21.99
N THR A 411 22.66 27.11 23.02
CA THR A 411 21.67 28.18 22.95
C THR A 411 22.24 29.42 23.59
N LEU A 412 22.44 30.47 22.79
CA LEU A 412 22.93 31.76 23.18
C LEU A 412 21.80 32.77 23.19
N LEU A 413 21.62 33.51 24.25
CA LEU A 413 20.69 34.63 24.36
C LEU A 413 21.47 35.92 24.43
N THR A 414 21.24 36.81 23.45
CA THR A 414 21.82 38.15 23.37
C THR A 414 20.74 39.19 23.56
N ARG A 415 20.88 40.11 24.48
CA ARG A 415 19.99 41.24 24.72
C ARG A 415 20.57 42.50 24.10
N VAL A 416 19.74 43.21 23.36
CA VAL A 416 20.03 44.60 22.92
C VAL A 416 18.88 45.43 23.39
N GLU A 417 19.15 46.34 24.32
CA GLU A 417 18.13 47.11 25.06
C GLU A 417 17.12 46.16 25.71
N GLU A 418 15.81 46.28 25.37
CA GLU A 418 14.76 45.35 25.83
C GLU A 418 14.55 44.10 24.93
N TYR A 419 15.23 44.02 23.79
CA TYR A 419 15.01 42.98 22.79
C TYR A 419 15.95 41.80 22.96
N VAL A 420 15.43 40.59 23.02
CA VAL A 420 16.22 39.38 23.21
C VAL A 420 16.29 38.58 21.91
N PHE A 421 17.54 38.23 21.53
CA PHE A 421 17.84 37.44 20.35
C PHE A 421 18.34 36.06 20.75
N ARG A 422 17.83 35.04 20.10
CA ARG A 422 18.26 33.64 20.29
C ARG A 422 19.07 33.14 19.11
N THR A 423 20.23 32.61 19.42
CA THR A 423 21.11 31.91 18.49
C THR A 423 21.20 30.44 18.93
N GLN A 424 21.04 29.50 18.01
CA GLN A 424 21.18 28.08 18.29
C GLN A 424 22.14 27.44 17.29
N GLY A 425 23.09 26.68 17.80
CA GLY A 425 24.02 25.86 17.05
C GLY A 425 23.94 24.42 17.52
N THR A 426 24.13 23.48 16.61
CA THR A 426 24.17 22.04 16.96
C THR A 426 25.44 21.44 16.40
N VAL A 427 26.22 20.82 17.30
CA VAL A 427 27.46 20.12 16.96
C VAL A 427 27.28 18.63 17.20
N VAL A 428 27.66 17.84 16.22
CA VAL A 428 27.66 16.37 16.38
C VAL A 428 28.93 15.97 17.09
N LYS A 429 28.79 15.45 18.32
CA LYS A 429 29.91 14.92 19.11
C LYS A 429 30.20 13.45 18.75
N GLU A 430 29.20 12.65 18.53
CA GLU A 430 29.32 11.23 18.20
C GLU A 430 28.23 10.83 17.20
N LEU A 431 28.64 10.31 16.05
CA LEU A 431 27.69 9.81 15.02
C LEU A 431 26.99 8.52 15.46
N GLY A 432 27.66 7.69 16.26
CA GLY A 432 27.12 6.46 16.78
C GLY A 432 26.41 5.61 15.72
N TRP A 433 25.21 5.17 16.04
CA TRP A 433 24.40 4.32 15.15
C TRP A 433 23.98 4.99 13.82
N LYS A 434 24.02 6.33 13.74
CA LYS A 434 23.68 7.03 12.49
C LYS A 434 24.65 6.79 11.35
N LYS A 435 25.85 6.26 11.62
CA LYS A 435 26.77 5.78 10.57
C LYS A 435 26.14 4.70 9.68
N LEU A 436 25.11 4.01 10.20
CA LEU A 436 24.37 2.98 9.47
C LEU A 436 23.09 3.49 8.81
N GLU A 437 22.73 4.77 8.95
CA GLU A 437 21.53 5.31 8.29
C GLU A 437 21.71 5.39 6.75
N VAL A 438 20.61 5.10 6.05
CA VAL A 438 20.53 5.29 4.60
C VAL A 438 20.03 6.70 4.32
N HIS A 439 20.89 7.53 3.75
CA HIS A 439 20.54 8.90 3.37
C HIS A 439 20.06 8.95 1.91
N LYS A 440 19.05 9.76 1.63
CA LYS A 440 18.71 10.10 0.25
C LYS A 440 19.85 10.87 -0.40
N ARG A 441 20.11 10.66 -1.69
CA ARG A 441 21.08 11.44 -2.45
C ARG A 441 20.88 12.97 -2.33
N SER A 442 19.61 13.42 -2.14
CA SER A 442 19.27 14.83 -1.93
C SER A 442 19.66 15.33 -0.53
N ASP A 443 19.71 14.47 0.47
CA ASP A 443 19.97 14.85 1.86
C ASP A 443 21.47 14.96 2.13
N LYS A 444 22.32 14.25 1.34
CA LYS A 444 23.78 14.42 1.41
C LYS A 444 24.23 15.89 1.20
N LYS A 445 23.51 16.69 0.39
CA LYS A 445 23.80 18.13 0.25
C LYS A 445 23.31 18.93 1.45
N LYS A 446 22.22 18.52 2.14
CA LYS A 446 21.73 19.21 3.34
C LYS A 446 22.53 18.83 4.58
N ASP A 447 22.97 17.58 4.68
CA ASP A 447 23.80 17.12 5.79
C ASP A 447 25.25 17.64 5.67
N ALA A 448 25.79 17.77 4.46
CA ALA A 448 27.07 18.43 4.20
C ALA A 448 27.04 19.93 4.54
N LEU A 449 25.89 20.60 4.39
CA LEU A 449 25.70 21.98 4.83
C LEU A 449 25.50 22.10 6.35
N LYS A 450 25.08 21.04 7.02
CA LYS A 450 25.01 20.96 8.48
C LYS A 450 26.32 20.52 9.13
N GLU A 451 27.17 19.79 8.41
CA GLU A 451 28.56 19.53 8.80
C GLU A 451 29.46 20.77 8.74
N GLY A 452 28.99 21.83 8.06
CA GLY A 452 29.65 23.10 7.92
C GLY A 452 29.02 24.27 8.70
N GLU A 453 27.99 24.03 9.52
CA GLU A 453 27.63 25.03 10.56
C GLU A 453 28.80 25.09 11.54
N GLU A 454 29.61 26.15 11.42
CA GLU A 454 30.72 26.42 12.35
C GLU A 454 30.22 26.32 13.79
N PRO A 455 30.93 25.61 14.66
CA PRO A 455 30.53 25.50 16.04
C PRO A 455 30.30 26.90 16.58
N LEU A 456 29.14 27.15 17.18
CA LEU A 456 28.90 28.40 17.89
C LEU A 456 30.08 28.57 18.84
N ILE A 457 30.86 29.62 18.65
CA ILE A 457 32.15 29.77 19.28
C ILE A 457 31.94 29.93 20.79
N ILE A 458 32.34 28.93 21.53
CA ILE A 458 32.13 28.73 22.97
C ILE A 458 33.06 29.64 23.81
N CYS A 459 33.49 30.76 23.26
CA CYS A 459 34.36 31.72 23.97
C CYS A 459 33.57 32.84 24.65
N LEU A 460 32.27 32.97 24.36
CA LEU A 460 31.43 34.01 24.94
C LEU A 460 30.94 33.61 26.34
N LYS A 461 30.89 34.58 27.22
CA LYS A 461 30.43 34.41 28.60
C LYS A 461 29.28 35.35 28.90
N LYS A 462 28.49 35.02 29.88
CA LYS A 462 27.46 35.89 30.39
C LYS A 462 28.03 37.24 30.80
N GLY A 463 27.45 38.33 30.28
CA GLY A 463 27.86 39.69 30.51
C GLY A 463 28.79 40.25 29.43
N ASP A 464 29.31 39.41 28.51
CA ASP A 464 30.12 39.89 27.40
C ASP A 464 29.31 40.83 26.52
N LYS A 465 29.94 41.89 26.01
CA LYS A 465 29.34 42.87 25.12
C LYS A 465 29.73 42.59 23.70
N VAL A 466 28.76 42.56 22.81
CA VAL A 466 28.94 42.30 21.38
C VAL A 466 28.40 43.45 20.54
N LYS A 467 29.05 43.74 19.44
CA LYS A 467 28.61 44.75 18.50
C LYS A 467 27.51 44.21 17.61
N VAL A 468 26.47 45.01 17.42
CA VAL A 468 25.48 44.72 16.36
C VAL A 468 26.04 45.23 15.03
N GLU A 469 26.26 44.35 14.07
CA GLU A 469 26.74 44.72 12.75
C GLU A 469 25.59 45.13 11.84
N GLU A 470 24.64 44.25 11.69
CA GLU A 470 23.48 44.45 10.78
C GLU A 470 22.24 43.87 11.40
N VAL A 471 21.07 44.43 11.02
CA VAL A 471 19.75 43.95 11.45
C VAL A 471 18.86 43.84 10.23
N HIS A 472 18.42 42.59 9.94
CA HIS A 472 17.64 42.24 8.80
C HIS A 472 16.16 42.07 9.17
N LEU A 473 15.29 42.68 8.36
CA LEU A 473 13.87 42.36 8.37
C LEU A 473 13.60 41.30 7.32
N VAL A 474 13.12 40.13 7.74
CA VAL A 474 12.89 39.01 6.86
C VAL A 474 11.40 38.75 6.72
N ASP A 475 10.87 39.06 5.54
CA ASP A 475 9.49 38.77 5.21
C ASP A 475 9.29 37.27 5.11
N LYS A 476 8.35 36.74 5.87
CA LYS A 476 7.96 35.34 5.91
C LYS A 476 6.47 35.17 5.72
N LYS A 477 6.10 33.96 5.35
CA LYS A 477 4.71 33.56 5.16
C LYS A 477 4.49 32.20 5.81
N THR A 478 3.37 32.03 6.49
CA THR A 478 3.01 30.70 7.00
C THR A 478 2.72 29.75 5.84
N GLU A 479 3.08 28.48 6.02
CA GLU A 479 2.90 27.44 5.02
C GLU A 479 1.80 26.46 5.45
N PRO A 480 1.02 25.89 4.50
CA PRO A 480 0.03 24.88 4.82
C PRO A 480 0.70 23.60 5.33
N PRO A 481 -0.02 22.73 6.03
CA PRO A 481 0.51 21.43 6.40
C PRO A 481 0.85 20.61 5.14
N LEU A 482 1.86 19.77 5.23
CA LEU A 482 2.27 18.92 4.10
C LEU A 482 1.18 17.88 3.78
N PRO A 483 0.97 17.55 2.49
CA PRO A 483 0.11 16.45 2.08
C PRO A 483 0.51 15.13 2.73
N LEU A 484 -0.45 14.24 2.93
CA LEU A 484 -0.15 12.92 3.46
C LEU A 484 0.59 12.07 2.41
N THR A 485 1.66 11.44 2.86
CA THR A 485 2.30 10.32 2.16
C THR A 485 1.85 9.00 2.78
N GLU A 486 2.13 7.86 2.15
CA GLU A 486 1.83 6.58 2.81
C GLU A 486 2.51 6.46 4.18
N ALA A 487 3.76 6.89 4.30
CA ALA A 487 4.46 6.90 5.57
C ALA A 487 3.75 7.74 6.65
N SER A 488 3.26 8.93 6.30
CA SER A 488 2.55 9.79 7.25
C SER A 488 1.12 9.32 7.51
N LEU A 489 0.45 8.71 6.54
CA LEU A 489 -0.87 8.10 6.73
C LEU A 489 -0.76 6.87 7.65
N LEU A 490 0.22 5.99 7.45
CA LEU A 490 0.49 4.86 8.36
C LEU A 490 0.72 5.34 9.79
N THR A 491 1.46 6.47 9.96
CA THR A 491 1.66 7.11 11.26
C THR A 491 0.34 7.64 11.84
N ALA A 492 -0.49 8.29 11.02
CA ALA A 492 -1.78 8.79 11.45
C ALA A 492 -2.75 7.66 11.84
N MET A 493 -2.73 6.53 11.11
CA MET A 493 -3.51 5.33 11.43
C MET A 493 -3.06 4.70 12.76
N GLU A 494 -1.75 4.56 12.95
CA GLU A 494 -1.19 3.96 14.18
C GLU A 494 -1.47 4.81 15.41
N PHE A 495 -1.35 6.12 15.29
CA PHE A 495 -1.56 7.05 16.39
C PHE A 495 -2.93 7.73 16.40
N ALA A 496 -3.92 7.18 15.72
CA ALA A 496 -5.27 7.74 15.66
C ALA A 496 -5.90 7.94 17.06
N GLY A 497 -5.53 7.11 18.02
CA GLY A 497 -5.97 7.23 19.40
C GLY A 497 -5.52 8.51 20.12
N ARG A 498 -4.44 9.17 19.68
CA ARG A 498 -3.94 10.41 20.32
C ARG A 498 -4.89 11.60 20.20
N LYS A 499 -5.82 11.56 19.25
CA LYS A 499 -6.83 12.60 19.02
C LYS A 499 -8.13 12.35 19.80
N ILE A 500 -8.24 11.24 20.50
CA ILE A 500 -9.41 10.88 21.30
C ILE A 500 -9.28 11.52 22.68
N GLU A 501 -10.31 12.28 23.09
CA GLU A 501 -10.34 12.97 24.39
C GLU A 501 -10.49 11.99 25.56
N ASP A 502 -11.27 10.93 25.38
CA ASP A 502 -11.43 9.86 26.37
C ASP A 502 -10.14 9.06 26.54
N LYS A 503 -9.52 9.16 27.72
CA LYS A 503 -8.25 8.51 28.04
C LYS A 503 -8.28 6.99 27.98
N GLU A 504 -9.41 6.35 28.31
CA GLU A 504 -9.55 4.90 28.26
C GLU A 504 -9.68 4.41 26.82
N LEU A 505 -10.47 5.11 26.00
CA LEU A 505 -10.57 4.82 24.57
C LEU A 505 -9.25 5.11 23.85
N ALA A 506 -8.59 6.21 24.18
CA ALA A 506 -7.26 6.53 23.66
C ALA A 506 -6.25 5.41 23.99
N LYS A 507 -6.30 4.85 25.20
CA LYS A 507 -5.45 3.72 25.61
C LYS A 507 -5.78 2.46 24.83
N ALA A 508 -7.05 2.10 24.65
CA ALA A 508 -7.47 0.93 23.90
C ALA A 508 -7.01 0.99 22.43
N LEU A 509 -7.04 2.18 21.82
CA LEU A 509 -6.59 2.36 20.42
C LEU A 509 -5.07 2.56 20.32
N LYS A 510 -4.37 2.88 21.42
CA LYS A 510 -2.92 3.04 21.41
C LYS A 510 -2.18 1.76 21.01
N GLU A 511 -2.72 0.60 21.38
CA GLU A 511 -2.12 -0.70 21.10
C GLU A 511 -2.42 -1.19 19.68
N THR A 512 -3.57 -0.83 19.12
CA THR A 512 -4.04 -1.37 17.83
C THR A 512 -4.01 -0.35 16.68
N GLY A 513 -4.30 0.91 16.96
CA GLY A 513 -4.51 1.94 15.93
C GLY A 513 -5.72 1.67 15.04
N LEU A 514 -5.78 2.35 13.89
CA LEU A 514 -6.70 2.04 12.81
C LEU A 514 -6.12 0.91 11.94
N GLY A 515 -6.61 -0.29 12.13
CA GLY A 515 -6.08 -1.50 11.49
C GLY A 515 -4.79 -2.01 12.13
N THR A 516 -4.54 -3.28 11.97
CA THR A 516 -3.29 -3.92 12.41
C THR A 516 -2.17 -3.66 11.40
N PRO A 517 -0.90 -3.80 11.75
CA PRO A 517 0.20 -3.70 10.79
C PRO A 517 0.00 -4.55 9.54
N ALA A 518 -0.55 -5.76 9.68
CA ALA A 518 -0.82 -6.66 8.57
C ALA A 518 -1.93 -6.18 7.63
N THR A 519 -2.86 -5.34 8.09
CA THR A 519 -4.04 -4.91 7.33
C THR A 519 -3.98 -3.48 6.81
N ARG A 520 -3.12 -2.60 7.37
CA ARG A 520 -3.05 -1.18 6.97
C ARG A 520 -2.76 -0.99 5.49
N ALA A 521 -1.80 -1.76 4.94
CA ALA A 521 -1.49 -1.72 3.51
C ALA A 521 -2.70 -2.05 2.64
N SER A 522 -3.40 -3.15 2.93
CA SER A 522 -4.60 -3.56 2.18
C SER A 522 -5.77 -2.58 2.32
N ILE A 523 -5.89 -1.87 3.46
CA ILE A 523 -6.88 -0.82 3.64
C ILE A 523 -6.60 0.35 2.70
N ILE A 524 -5.34 0.81 2.61
CA ILE A 524 -4.92 1.87 1.70
C ILE A 524 -5.20 1.46 0.25
N GLU A 525 -4.78 0.26 -0.16
CA GLU A 525 -5.03 -0.24 -1.52
C GLU A 525 -6.53 -0.36 -1.82
N THR A 526 -7.34 -0.80 -0.86
CA THR A 526 -8.80 -0.90 -1.02
C THR A 526 -9.43 0.47 -1.25
N LEU A 527 -9.00 1.50 -0.51
CA LEU A 527 -9.50 2.87 -0.68
C LEU A 527 -9.13 3.44 -2.06
N ILE A 528 -7.93 3.14 -2.55
CA ILE A 528 -7.49 3.52 -3.90
C ILE A 528 -8.26 2.75 -4.97
N ALA A 529 -8.39 1.43 -4.84
CA ALA A 529 -9.13 0.60 -5.78
C ALA A 529 -10.61 0.99 -5.88
N ARG A 530 -11.21 1.46 -4.78
CA ARG A 530 -12.57 2.02 -4.72
C ARG A 530 -12.65 3.46 -5.21
N LYS A 531 -11.54 4.06 -5.63
CA LYS A 531 -11.46 5.44 -6.11
C LYS A 531 -11.87 6.50 -5.08
N TYR A 532 -11.72 6.21 -3.80
CA TYR A 532 -11.93 7.19 -2.73
C TYR A 532 -10.72 8.09 -2.52
N MET A 533 -9.53 7.57 -2.82
CA MET A 533 -8.28 8.32 -2.81
C MET A 533 -7.37 7.87 -3.95
N GLU A 534 -6.37 8.68 -4.28
CA GLU A 534 -5.41 8.45 -5.34
C GLU A 534 -3.98 8.77 -4.90
N ARG A 535 -3.01 8.15 -5.60
CA ARG A 535 -1.59 8.49 -5.45
C ARG A 535 -1.22 9.55 -6.46
N ASN A 536 -0.74 10.70 -5.97
CA ASN A 536 -0.18 11.76 -6.79
C ASN A 536 1.33 11.90 -6.47
N GLY A 537 2.16 11.19 -7.21
CA GLY A 537 3.56 11.00 -6.89
C GLY A 537 3.74 10.26 -5.55
N LYS A 538 4.29 10.95 -4.53
CA LYS A 538 4.44 10.40 -3.17
C LYS A 538 3.26 10.70 -2.26
N ASN A 539 2.38 11.60 -2.68
CA ASN A 539 1.27 12.08 -1.88
C ASN A 539 0.03 11.21 -2.10
N LEU A 540 -0.80 11.15 -1.06
CA LEU A 540 -2.13 10.57 -1.09
C LEU A 540 -3.13 11.71 -0.98
N ASN A 541 -4.04 11.79 -1.94
CA ASN A 541 -5.10 12.78 -1.97
C ASN A 541 -6.47 12.11 -2.02
N ALA A 542 -7.47 12.73 -1.44
CA ALA A 542 -8.84 12.29 -1.59
C ALA A 542 -9.35 12.65 -2.99
N THR A 543 -10.16 11.78 -3.57
CA THR A 543 -10.91 12.12 -4.78
C THR A 543 -12.20 12.84 -4.40
N SER A 544 -12.84 13.50 -5.36
CA SER A 544 -14.18 14.09 -5.15
C SER A 544 -15.21 13.05 -4.69
N PHE A 545 -15.05 11.79 -5.09
CA PHE A 545 -15.90 10.69 -4.64
C PHE A 545 -15.65 10.32 -3.19
N GLY A 546 -14.38 10.33 -2.76
CA GLY A 546 -13.99 10.12 -1.37
C GLY A 546 -14.43 11.26 -0.45
N GLU A 547 -14.32 12.52 -0.91
CA GLU A 547 -14.82 13.69 -0.18
C GLU A 547 -16.33 13.60 0.06
N ARG A 548 -17.12 13.31 -1.00
CA ARG A 548 -18.58 13.13 -0.87
C ARG A 548 -18.95 12.01 0.12
N LEU A 549 -18.22 10.90 0.10
CA LEU A 549 -18.43 9.84 1.09
C LEU A 549 -18.27 10.40 2.51
N ILE A 550 -17.18 11.09 2.80
CA ILE A 550 -16.90 11.62 4.15
C ILE A 550 -17.87 12.75 4.53
N GLU A 551 -18.30 13.57 3.59
CA GLU A 551 -19.34 14.56 3.83
C GLU A 551 -20.68 13.93 4.23
N THR A 552 -21.06 12.85 3.51
CA THR A 552 -22.35 12.17 3.64
C THR A 552 -22.43 11.27 4.87
N VAL A 553 -21.34 10.60 5.24
CA VAL A 553 -21.37 9.58 6.31
C VAL A 553 -21.56 10.24 7.66
N HIS A 554 -22.38 9.60 8.49
CA HIS A 554 -22.59 10.03 9.87
C HIS A 554 -21.25 10.11 10.65
N PRO A 555 -21.05 11.13 11.50
CA PRO A 555 -19.81 11.33 12.28
C PRO A 555 -19.33 10.10 13.03
N PHE A 556 -20.24 9.32 13.55
CA PHE A 556 -19.98 8.03 14.22
C PHE A 556 -19.12 7.06 13.39
N LEU A 557 -19.29 6.98 12.06
CA LEU A 557 -18.58 6.05 11.17
C LEU A 557 -17.23 6.59 10.70
N LYS A 558 -17.00 7.88 10.78
CA LYS A 558 -15.73 8.52 10.37
C LYS A 558 -14.79 8.82 11.53
N SER A 559 -15.26 8.65 12.77
CA SER A 559 -14.43 8.80 13.97
C SER A 559 -13.65 7.53 14.29
N PRO A 560 -12.37 7.65 14.72
CA PRO A 560 -11.60 6.53 15.29
C PRO A 560 -12.20 5.97 16.58
N GLU A 561 -13.05 6.72 17.28
CA GLU A 561 -13.66 6.36 18.57
C GLU A 561 -14.48 5.08 18.50
N LEU A 562 -15.20 4.85 17.40
CA LEU A 562 -15.93 3.60 17.18
C LEU A 562 -14.98 2.40 17.25
N THR A 563 -13.85 2.48 16.57
CA THR A 563 -12.83 1.43 16.60
C THR A 563 -12.25 1.27 18.00
N ALA A 564 -11.96 2.37 18.69
CA ALA A 564 -11.43 2.35 20.06
C ALA A 564 -12.38 1.67 21.03
N ARG A 565 -13.68 2.02 20.98
CA ARG A 565 -14.71 1.42 21.81
C ARG A 565 -14.82 -0.09 21.60
N TRP A 566 -14.81 -0.53 20.35
CA TRP A 566 -14.89 -1.95 20.07
C TRP A 566 -13.63 -2.70 20.49
N GLU A 567 -12.44 -2.16 20.29
CA GLU A 567 -11.23 -2.82 20.75
C GLU A 567 -11.21 -2.95 22.29
N LYS A 568 -11.71 -1.94 23.01
CA LYS A 568 -11.94 -2.01 24.47
C LYS A 568 -12.89 -3.15 24.83
N GLU A 569 -14.07 -3.21 24.19
CA GLU A 569 -15.09 -4.24 24.42
C GLU A 569 -14.57 -5.66 24.10
N LEU A 570 -13.87 -5.81 22.98
CA LEU A 570 -13.24 -7.08 22.59
C LEU A 570 -12.15 -7.50 23.60
N GLY A 571 -11.43 -6.56 24.19
CA GLY A 571 -10.49 -6.81 25.29
C GLY A 571 -11.22 -7.31 26.57
N VAL A 572 -12.40 -6.77 26.85
CA VAL A 572 -13.24 -7.23 27.97
C VAL A 572 -13.76 -8.66 27.72
N ILE A 573 -14.16 -9.00 26.47
CA ILE A 573 -14.53 -10.37 26.09
C ILE A 573 -13.33 -11.31 26.26
N GLN A 574 -12.16 -10.93 25.74
CA GLN A 574 -10.95 -11.74 25.84
C GLN A 574 -10.54 -12.02 27.30
N SER A 575 -10.85 -11.12 28.22
CA SER A 575 -10.62 -11.31 29.66
C SER A 575 -11.77 -12.05 30.36
N ASN A 576 -12.72 -12.62 29.62
CA ASN A 576 -13.89 -13.36 30.09
C ASN A 576 -14.82 -12.56 31.03
N LYS A 577 -14.87 -11.23 30.88
CA LYS A 577 -15.72 -10.33 31.70
C LYS A 577 -17.00 -9.89 31.00
N LYS A 578 -17.15 -10.17 29.71
CA LYS A 578 -18.34 -9.90 28.90
C LYS A 578 -18.55 -11.04 27.91
N SER A 579 -19.80 -11.42 27.65
CA SER A 579 -20.08 -12.45 26.64
C SER A 579 -20.11 -11.88 25.23
N LEU A 580 -19.79 -12.71 24.24
CA LEU A 580 -19.96 -12.38 22.82
C LEU A 580 -21.41 -11.98 22.49
N GLY A 581 -22.40 -12.73 23.08
CA GLY A 581 -23.81 -12.45 22.84
C GLY A 581 -24.23 -11.06 23.28
N THR A 582 -23.82 -10.63 24.49
CA THR A 582 -24.10 -9.29 24.98
C THR A 582 -23.48 -8.19 24.10
N PHE A 583 -22.24 -8.41 23.65
CA PHE A 583 -21.56 -7.45 22.73
C PHE A 583 -22.32 -7.30 21.41
N ILE A 584 -22.78 -8.39 20.81
CA ILE A 584 -23.54 -8.35 19.55
C ILE A 584 -24.89 -7.67 19.74
N GLN A 585 -25.62 -7.95 20.84
CA GLN A 585 -26.89 -7.31 21.16
C GLN A 585 -26.75 -5.78 21.33
N ASP A 586 -25.71 -5.33 22.05
CA ASP A 586 -25.42 -3.90 22.21
C ASP A 586 -25.16 -3.25 20.85
N LEU A 587 -24.36 -3.92 20.00
CA LEU A 587 -24.06 -3.44 18.64
C LEU A 587 -25.31 -3.40 17.74
N GLU A 588 -26.17 -4.42 17.79
CA GLU A 588 -27.42 -4.45 17.02
C GLU A 588 -28.34 -3.30 17.42
N SER A 589 -28.40 -2.99 18.71
CA SER A 589 -29.19 -1.88 19.24
C SER A 589 -28.66 -0.54 18.72
N GLU A 590 -27.34 -0.34 18.70
CA GLU A 590 -26.70 0.83 18.13
C GLU A 590 -26.94 0.94 16.64
N ILE A 591 -26.79 -0.16 15.89
CA ILE A 591 -27.05 -0.18 14.44
C ILE A 591 -28.51 0.21 14.15
N LYS A 592 -29.49 -0.32 14.89
CA LYS A 592 -30.91 0.07 14.74
C LYS A 592 -31.11 1.58 14.94
N LEU A 593 -30.52 2.14 16.00
CA LEU A 593 -30.60 3.58 16.28
C LEU A 593 -30.01 4.41 15.14
N ARG A 594 -28.75 4.16 14.76
CA ARG A 594 -28.05 4.91 13.71
C ARG A 594 -28.66 4.70 12.34
N MET A 595 -29.21 3.51 12.08
CA MET A 595 -29.92 3.23 10.83
C MET A 595 -31.17 4.08 10.69
N SER A 596 -31.93 4.26 11.78
CA SER A 596 -33.12 5.12 11.77
C SER A 596 -32.77 6.57 11.47
N GLU A 597 -31.67 7.08 12.03
CA GLU A 597 -31.16 8.45 11.77
C GLU A 597 -30.77 8.64 10.31
N ILE A 598 -30.05 7.69 9.71
CA ILE A 598 -29.58 7.73 8.32
C ILE A 598 -30.76 7.65 7.33
N LEU A 599 -31.72 6.76 7.58
CA LEU A 599 -32.84 6.52 6.66
C LEU A 599 -33.91 7.60 6.75
N SER A 600 -34.05 8.33 7.87
CA SER A 600 -34.95 9.47 8.04
C SER A 600 -34.38 10.82 7.62
N GLY A 601 -33.08 10.91 7.34
CA GLY A 601 -32.41 12.12 6.87
C GLY A 601 -32.90 12.60 5.51
N PRO A 602 -32.58 13.85 5.09
CA PRO A 602 -33.03 14.40 3.81
C PRO A 602 -32.53 13.54 2.64
N GLN A 603 -33.46 13.10 1.79
CA GLN A 603 -33.16 12.25 0.64
C GLN A 603 -32.71 13.10 -0.55
N THR A 604 -31.49 12.92 -1.02
CA THR A 604 -30.90 13.72 -2.11
C THR A 604 -31.11 13.14 -3.51
N ALA A 605 -31.70 11.95 -3.66
CA ALA A 605 -31.95 11.34 -4.98
C ALA A 605 -33.15 10.38 -5.01
N PRO A 606 -33.84 10.20 -6.17
CA PRO A 606 -34.86 9.17 -6.32
C PRO A 606 -34.24 7.78 -6.22
N ALA A 607 -34.94 6.88 -5.51
CA ALA A 607 -34.52 5.50 -5.30
C ALA A 607 -34.26 4.78 -6.62
N LYS A 608 -33.00 4.50 -6.96
CA LYS A 608 -32.65 3.56 -8.00
C LYS A 608 -32.86 2.14 -7.47
N ASN A 609 -33.50 1.27 -8.24
CA ASN A 609 -33.58 -0.16 -7.90
C ASN A 609 -32.19 -0.78 -7.97
N PHE A 610 -31.55 -0.94 -6.83
CA PHE A 610 -30.28 -1.65 -6.72
C PHE A 610 -30.59 -3.15 -6.60
N SER A 611 -30.18 -3.93 -7.61
CA SER A 611 -30.02 -5.37 -7.48
C SER A 611 -28.57 -5.69 -7.21
N TYR A 612 -28.33 -6.72 -6.42
CA TYR A 612 -27.00 -7.21 -6.10
C TYR A 612 -26.23 -7.55 -7.38
N GLN A 613 -25.30 -6.69 -7.78
CA GLN A 613 -24.31 -7.04 -8.79
C GLN A 613 -23.02 -7.33 -8.02
N ASN A 614 -22.64 -8.61 -8.03
CA ASN A 614 -21.44 -9.13 -7.40
C ASN A 614 -20.23 -8.20 -7.58
N SER A 615 -19.79 -7.53 -6.51
CA SER A 615 -18.53 -6.82 -6.43
C SER A 615 -17.46 -7.66 -5.72
N HIS A 616 -17.54 -8.99 -5.86
CA HIS A 616 -16.48 -9.88 -5.43
C HIS A 616 -16.09 -10.81 -6.56
N TYR A 617 -14.79 -10.90 -6.77
CA TYR A 617 -14.12 -11.88 -7.60
C TYR A 617 -14.91 -13.17 -7.79
N GLN A 618 -15.56 -13.34 -8.93
CA GLN A 618 -16.05 -14.62 -9.36
C GLN A 618 -15.38 -15.03 -10.66
N SER A 619 -14.68 -16.13 -10.57
CA SER A 619 -14.32 -16.99 -11.69
C SER A 619 -15.61 -17.53 -12.33
N ASN A 620 -15.72 -17.35 -13.67
CA ASN A 620 -16.80 -17.86 -14.49
C ASN A 620 -16.97 -19.37 -14.37
N GLN A 621 -18.23 -19.81 -14.23
CA GLN A 621 -18.71 -21.02 -14.92
C GLN A 621 -20.09 -20.75 -15.49
N GLN A 622 -20.23 -21.21 -16.71
CA GLN A 622 -21.33 -21.29 -17.65
C GLN A 622 -22.75 -21.32 -17.06
N GLN A 623 -23.63 -20.49 -17.66
CA GLN A 623 -25.02 -20.93 -17.89
C GLN A 623 -25.54 -20.40 -19.22
N SER A 624 -26.24 -21.29 -19.85
CA SER A 624 -26.79 -21.33 -21.19
C SER A 624 -27.95 -20.36 -21.42
N TYR A 625 -28.14 -20.08 -22.70
CA TYR A 625 -29.16 -19.28 -23.35
C TYR A 625 -30.61 -19.61 -22.99
N GLY A 626 -31.41 -18.58 -22.78
CA GLY A 626 -32.85 -18.57 -22.87
C GLY A 626 -33.32 -17.28 -23.51
N SER A 627 -33.81 -17.40 -24.72
CA SER A 627 -34.36 -16.32 -25.53
C SER A 627 -35.69 -15.82 -24.97
N GLN A 628 -35.89 -14.50 -24.95
CA GLN A 628 -37.21 -13.94 -25.29
C GLN A 628 -37.07 -12.48 -25.79
N ASN A 629 -37.62 -12.28 -26.98
CA ASN A 629 -37.86 -11.04 -27.70
C ASN A 629 -38.84 -10.14 -26.96
N LEU A 630 -38.65 -8.80 -27.08
CA LEU A 630 -39.72 -7.89 -27.50
C LEU A 630 -39.17 -6.47 -27.75
N VAL A 631 -39.12 -6.09 -29.00
CA VAL A 631 -39.58 -4.88 -29.71
C VAL A 631 -39.30 -3.50 -29.04
N GLN A 632 -38.42 -2.72 -29.66
CA GLN A 632 -38.68 -1.33 -30.03
C GLN A 632 -37.87 -0.97 -31.29
N THR A 633 -38.55 -1.00 -32.39
CA THR A 633 -38.15 -0.48 -33.72
C THR A 633 -38.40 1.01 -33.73
N ASN A 634 -37.34 1.84 -33.70
CA ASN A 634 -37.36 3.19 -34.32
C ASN A 634 -35.97 3.92 -34.33
N ASN A 635 -34.89 3.30 -33.87
CA ASN A 635 -33.58 3.92 -33.95
C ASN A 635 -32.59 3.26 -34.93
N PHE A 636 -33.03 2.30 -35.71
CA PHE A 636 -32.16 1.52 -36.62
C PHE A 636 -31.70 2.29 -37.88
N ASN A 637 -32.46 3.26 -38.35
CA ASN A 637 -32.11 3.98 -39.57
C ASN A 637 -31.07 5.08 -39.40
N GLN A 638 -30.96 5.69 -38.23
CA GLN A 638 -29.90 6.66 -37.97
C GLN A 638 -28.53 6.02 -37.69
N TYR A 639 -28.51 4.82 -37.08
CA TYR A 639 -27.30 4.05 -36.84
C TYR A 639 -26.66 3.47 -38.09
N ASN A 640 -27.46 3.05 -39.06
CA ASN A 640 -26.95 2.52 -40.34
C ASN A 640 -26.31 3.59 -41.22
N ASN A 641 -26.81 4.81 -41.22
CA ASN A 641 -26.25 5.89 -42.04
C ASN A 641 -24.89 6.37 -41.51
N GLN A 642 -24.66 6.42 -40.20
CA GLN A 642 -23.36 6.77 -39.60
C GLN A 642 -22.31 5.65 -39.82
N ASN A 643 -22.70 4.39 -39.74
CA ASN A 643 -21.78 3.28 -40.00
C ASN A 643 -21.36 3.21 -41.48
N ASN A 644 -22.27 3.51 -42.42
CA ASN A 644 -21.97 3.55 -43.86
C ASN A 644 -20.99 4.70 -44.20
N ALA A 645 -21.12 5.87 -43.58
CA ALA A 645 -20.20 6.98 -43.76
C ALA A 645 -18.77 6.66 -43.25
N ILE A 646 -18.66 6.02 -42.08
CA ILE A 646 -17.36 5.59 -41.52
C ILE A 646 -16.69 4.53 -42.39
N GLN A 647 -17.47 3.58 -42.95
CA GLN A 647 -16.93 2.55 -43.84
C GLN A 647 -16.49 3.14 -45.20
N ALA A 648 -17.20 4.11 -45.73
CA ALA A 648 -16.83 4.81 -46.96
C ALA A 648 -15.52 5.58 -46.78
N GLU A 649 -15.37 6.33 -45.69
CA GLU A 649 -14.13 7.06 -45.36
C GLU A 649 -12.92 6.13 -45.19
N ARG A 650 -13.11 4.95 -44.60
CA ARG A 650 -12.05 3.94 -44.48
C ARG A 650 -11.66 3.29 -45.79
N ALA A 651 -12.61 3.09 -46.70
CA ALA A 651 -12.34 2.60 -48.05
C ALA A 651 -11.52 3.60 -48.84
N ASP A 652 -11.78 4.89 -48.70
CA ASP A 652 -11.00 5.96 -49.36
C ASP A 652 -9.57 5.98 -48.83
N ARG A 653 -9.35 5.81 -47.53
CA ARG A 653 -7.98 5.76 -46.91
C ARG A 653 -7.13 4.62 -47.48
N LYS A 654 -7.72 3.47 -47.83
CA LYS A 654 -6.99 2.33 -48.45
C LYS A 654 -6.36 2.67 -49.78
N ASN A 655 -6.95 3.60 -50.49
CA ASN A 655 -6.51 3.98 -51.83
C ASN A 655 -5.52 5.17 -51.86
N GLU A 656 -5.30 5.81 -50.72
CA GLU A 656 -4.36 6.93 -50.58
C GLU A 656 -2.91 6.44 -50.39
N SER A 657 -1.93 7.19 -50.89
CA SER A 657 -0.53 6.88 -50.65
C SER A 657 -0.14 7.17 -49.19
N LEU A 658 0.83 6.41 -48.64
CA LEU A 658 1.34 6.61 -47.29
C LEU A 658 1.84 8.03 -47.04
N SER A 659 2.44 8.66 -48.02
CA SER A 659 2.90 10.05 -47.93
C SER A 659 1.75 11.05 -47.89
N SER A 660 0.64 10.79 -48.61
CA SER A 660 -0.56 11.62 -48.54
C SER A 660 -1.21 11.50 -47.16
N LEU A 661 -1.38 10.27 -46.62
CA LEU A 661 -1.91 10.02 -45.30
C LEU A 661 -1.04 10.60 -44.18
N LEU A 662 0.31 10.56 -44.32
CA LEU A 662 1.25 11.15 -43.40
C LEU A 662 1.04 12.67 -43.26
N LYS A 663 0.93 13.36 -44.44
CA LYS A 663 0.69 14.80 -44.46
C LYS A 663 -0.68 15.18 -43.95
N LYS A 664 -1.72 14.45 -44.37
CA LYS A 664 -3.13 14.72 -44.08
C LYS A 664 -3.45 14.57 -42.58
N TYR A 665 -2.99 13.48 -41.96
CA TYR A 665 -3.40 13.11 -40.57
C TYR A 665 -2.34 13.42 -39.51
N PHE A 666 -1.06 13.42 -39.88
CA PHE A 666 0.04 13.65 -38.92
C PHE A 666 0.79 14.97 -39.16
N GLY A 667 0.48 15.68 -40.24
CA GLY A 667 1.09 17.01 -40.54
C GLY A 667 2.58 16.96 -40.93
N PHE A 668 3.12 15.80 -41.30
CA PHE A 668 4.49 15.64 -41.70
C PHE A 668 4.63 15.56 -43.23
N ASP A 669 5.49 16.38 -43.82
CA ASP A 669 5.76 16.35 -45.25
C ASP A 669 6.66 15.20 -45.70
N LYS A 670 7.48 14.63 -44.78
CA LYS A 670 8.44 13.57 -45.09
C LYS A 670 8.55 12.59 -43.93
N PHE A 671 8.81 11.33 -44.29
CA PHE A 671 9.20 10.31 -43.32
C PHE A 671 10.58 10.60 -42.74
N ARG A 672 10.81 10.21 -41.50
CA ARG A 672 12.14 10.06 -40.93
C ARG A 672 12.85 8.81 -41.53
N PRO A 673 14.18 8.72 -41.46
CA PRO A 673 14.89 7.55 -41.96
C PRO A 673 14.26 6.24 -41.46
N HIS A 674 14.12 5.26 -42.34
CA HIS A 674 13.56 3.92 -42.15
C HIS A 674 12.05 3.83 -41.86
N GLN A 675 11.35 4.92 -41.50
CA GLN A 675 9.91 4.86 -41.22
C GLN A 675 9.08 4.48 -42.45
N GLU A 676 9.38 5.02 -43.61
CA GLU A 676 8.64 4.73 -44.83
C GLU A 676 8.71 3.26 -45.25
N MET A 677 9.92 2.68 -45.16
CA MET A 677 10.12 1.24 -45.40
C MET A 677 9.30 0.39 -44.46
N VAL A 678 9.34 0.63 -43.15
CA VAL A 678 8.57 -0.11 -42.13
C VAL A 678 7.07 0.02 -42.39
N CYS A 679 6.58 1.24 -42.65
CA CYS A 679 5.17 1.46 -42.93
C CYS A 679 4.71 0.71 -44.18
N LYS A 680 5.52 0.70 -45.27
CA LYS A 680 5.23 -0.07 -46.50
C LYS A 680 5.16 -1.58 -46.21
N THR A 681 6.18 -2.13 -45.53
CA THR A 681 6.28 -3.56 -45.21
C THR A 681 5.03 -4.04 -44.44
N ILE A 682 4.63 -3.30 -43.40
CA ILE A 682 3.44 -3.63 -42.60
C ILE A 682 2.15 -3.46 -43.38
N THR A 683 2.04 -2.43 -44.19
CA THR A 683 0.84 -2.23 -45.03
C THR A 683 0.67 -3.37 -46.04
N GLN A 684 1.76 -3.94 -46.52
CA GLN A 684 1.79 -5.10 -47.42
C GLN A 684 1.46 -6.43 -46.71
N GLY A 685 1.38 -6.44 -45.39
CA GLY A 685 0.97 -7.62 -44.60
C GLY A 685 2.11 -8.46 -44.06
N THR A 686 3.32 -7.94 -44.07
CA THR A 686 4.53 -8.66 -43.56
C THR A 686 4.80 -8.27 -42.10
N ASP A 687 5.04 -9.28 -41.27
CA ASP A 687 5.43 -9.09 -39.87
C ASP A 687 6.76 -8.36 -39.74
N THR A 688 6.88 -7.53 -38.71
CA THR A 688 8.06 -6.68 -38.56
C THR A 688 8.44 -6.52 -37.10
N LEU A 689 9.70 -6.72 -36.75
CA LEU A 689 10.32 -6.29 -35.50
C LEU A 689 11.03 -4.96 -35.74
N LEU A 690 10.62 -3.91 -35.02
CA LEU A 690 11.19 -2.57 -35.12
C LEU A 690 11.96 -2.21 -33.85
N VAL A 691 13.28 -2.09 -33.95
CA VAL A 691 14.14 -1.60 -32.88
C VAL A 691 14.59 -0.20 -33.21
N MET A 692 14.05 0.81 -32.51
CA MET A 692 14.37 2.22 -32.71
C MET A 692 14.45 2.97 -31.37
N PRO A 693 15.38 3.93 -31.19
CA PRO A 693 15.49 4.70 -29.95
C PRO A 693 14.19 5.43 -29.56
N THR A 694 14.06 5.78 -28.29
CA THR A 694 12.97 6.62 -27.78
C THR A 694 12.99 7.97 -28.49
N GLY A 695 11.82 8.52 -28.86
CA GLY A 695 11.73 9.80 -29.58
C GLY A 695 11.95 9.72 -31.10
N ALA A 696 12.37 8.58 -31.65
CA ALA A 696 12.57 8.41 -33.11
C ALA A 696 11.25 8.30 -33.92
N GLY A 697 10.09 8.26 -33.23
CA GLY A 697 8.78 8.21 -33.88
C GLY A 697 8.26 6.80 -34.14
N LYS A 698 8.55 5.83 -33.27
CA LYS A 698 8.09 4.44 -33.35
C LYS A 698 6.57 4.33 -33.53
N SER A 699 5.80 5.11 -32.76
CA SER A 699 4.34 5.03 -32.78
C SER A 699 3.74 5.28 -34.15
N LEU A 700 4.34 6.16 -34.97
CA LEU A 700 3.92 6.41 -36.35
C LEU A 700 3.96 5.12 -37.20
N CYS A 701 4.93 4.23 -36.92
CA CYS A 701 5.15 3.02 -37.69
C CYS A 701 4.03 1.95 -37.54
N TYR A 702 3.13 2.08 -36.56
CA TYR A 702 1.90 1.29 -36.51
C TYR A 702 0.64 2.14 -36.71
N GLN A 703 0.69 3.41 -36.36
CA GLN A 703 -0.46 4.29 -36.51
C GLN A 703 -0.78 4.54 -38.00
N LEU A 704 0.19 4.92 -38.77
CA LEU A 704 -0.01 5.20 -40.20
C LEU A 704 -0.41 3.94 -41.02
N PRO A 705 0.26 2.77 -40.89
CA PRO A 705 -0.19 1.55 -41.52
C PRO A 705 -1.60 1.11 -41.06
N GLY A 706 -1.95 1.31 -39.81
CA GLY A 706 -3.28 1.03 -39.30
C GLY A 706 -4.38 1.79 -40.05
N ILE A 707 -4.15 3.07 -40.31
CA ILE A 707 -5.05 3.91 -41.11
C ILE A 707 -5.10 3.43 -42.58
N ALA A 708 -3.93 3.19 -43.17
CA ALA A 708 -3.82 2.76 -44.57
C ALA A 708 -4.48 1.40 -44.84
N ARG A 709 -4.55 0.52 -43.85
CA ARG A 709 -5.24 -0.77 -43.94
C ARG A 709 -6.75 -0.65 -43.76
N GLY A 710 -7.26 0.46 -43.23
CA GLY A 710 -8.70 0.82 -43.23
C GLY A 710 -9.56 0.01 -42.26
N GLY A 711 -8.99 -0.62 -41.24
CA GLY A 711 -9.72 -1.32 -40.18
C GLY A 711 -9.24 -0.94 -38.79
N THR A 712 -9.58 -1.72 -37.79
CA THR A 712 -9.12 -1.45 -36.40
C THR A 712 -7.72 -2.01 -36.16
N THR A 713 -6.81 -1.19 -35.68
CA THR A 713 -5.51 -1.61 -35.17
C THR A 713 -5.62 -1.97 -33.68
N LEU A 714 -5.25 -3.19 -33.32
CA LEU A 714 -5.10 -3.63 -31.94
C LEU A 714 -3.70 -3.27 -31.45
N VAL A 715 -3.59 -2.47 -30.41
CA VAL A 715 -2.31 -2.08 -29.80
C VAL A 715 -2.22 -2.68 -28.40
N ILE A 716 -1.21 -3.53 -28.18
CA ILE A 716 -0.94 -4.15 -26.89
C ILE A 716 0.24 -3.37 -26.25
N SER A 717 0.01 -2.74 -25.12
CA SER A 717 1.03 -1.93 -24.42
C SER A 717 1.04 -2.23 -22.91
N PRO A 718 2.24 -2.33 -22.28
CA PRO A 718 2.35 -2.74 -20.88
C PRO A 718 2.10 -1.59 -19.88
N LEU A 719 2.09 -0.34 -20.34
CA LEU A 719 2.06 0.84 -19.49
C LEU A 719 0.74 1.59 -19.62
N LEU A 720 -0.09 1.54 -18.58
CA LEU A 720 -1.42 2.18 -18.57
C LEU A 720 -1.35 3.69 -18.86
N ALA A 721 -0.38 4.40 -18.28
CA ALA A 721 -0.18 5.82 -18.53
C ALA A 721 0.13 6.13 -20.01
N LEU A 722 0.90 5.25 -20.67
CA LEU A 722 1.22 5.40 -22.09
C LEU A 722 0.00 5.11 -22.97
N ILE A 723 -0.80 4.11 -22.62
CA ILE A 723 -2.08 3.82 -23.28
C ILE A 723 -3.00 5.05 -23.24
N GLU A 724 -3.18 5.65 -22.06
CA GLU A 724 -4.02 6.85 -21.88
C GLU A 724 -3.52 8.01 -22.74
N ASP A 725 -2.22 8.31 -22.68
CA ASP A 725 -1.59 9.41 -23.46
C ASP A 725 -1.73 9.21 -24.97
N GLN A 726 -1.50 7.99 -25.47
CA GLN A 726 -1.63 7.65 -26.88
C GLN A 726 -3.08 7.76 -27.38
N VAL A 727 -4.05 7.29 -26.59
CA VAL A 727 -5.47 7.38 -26.93
C VAL A 727 -5.93 8.84 -26.98
N ILE A 728 -5.56 9.67 -26.00
CA ILE A 728 -5.90 11.09 -25.98
C ILE A 728 -5.31 11.81 -27.22
N LYS A 729 -4.06 11.53 -27.55
CA LYS A 729 -3.42 12.12 -28.75
C LYS A 729 -4.11 11.73 -30.03
N LEU A 730 -4.46 10.46 -30.22
CA LEU A 730 -5.15 9.99 -31.40
C LEU A 730 -6.57 10.57 -31.49
N GLN A 731 -7.28 10.68 -30.37
CA GLN A 731 -8.59 11.33 -30.33
C GLN A 731 -8.52 12.82 -30.69
N ALA A 732 -7.49 13.51 -30.20
CA ALA A 732 -7.24 14.92 -30.56
C ALA A 732 -6.94 15.12 -32.07
N MET A 733 -6.40 14.08 -32.73
CA MET A 733 -6.15 14.05 -34.19
C MET A 733 -7.41 13.62 -34.98
N GLY A 734 -8.53 13.38 -34.32
CA GLY A 734 -9.80 13.02 -34.91
C GLY A 734 -10.04 11.52 -35.15
N PHE A 735 -9.13 10.65 -34.69
CA PHE A 735 -9.29 9.21 -34.79
C PHE A 735 -10.21 8.63 -33.70
N LYS A 736 -10.91 7.56 -34.02
CA LYS A 736 -11.70 6.80 -33.06
C LYS A 736 -10.82 5.78 -32.32
N ALA A 737 -10.15 6.24 -31.29
CA ALA A 737 -9.27 5.44 -30.46
C ALA A 737 -9.93 5.17 -29.11
N GLU A 738 -9.89 3.91 -28.65
CA GLU A 738 -10.38 3.48 -27.34
C GLU A 738 -9.44 2.47 -26.69
N ARG A 739 -9.64 2.21 -25.40
CA ARG A 739 -8.76 1.37 -24.58
C ARG A 739 -9.53 0.47 -23.63
N ILE A 740 -8.93 -0.68 -23.34
CA ILE A 740 -9.42 -1.64 -22.33
C ILE A 740 -8.25 -2.06 -21.43
N HIS A 741 -8.32 -1.68 -20.17
CA HIS A 741 -7.34 -2.05 -19.15
C HIS A 741 -8.00 -2.15 -17.76
N SER A 742 -7.28 -2.63 -16.75
CA SER A 742 -7.79 -2.85 -15.39
C SER A 742 -8.29 -1.59 -14.69
N GLY A 743 -7.82 -0.40 -15.08
CA GLY A 743 -8.26 0.89 -14.54
C GLY A 743 -9.62 1.39 -15.04
N ARG A 744 -10.26 0.71 -16.01
CA ARG A 744 -11.58 1.11 -16.53
C ARG A 744 -12.71 0.24 -15.99
N SER A 745 -13.88 0.83 -15.86
CA SER A 745 -15.06 0.11 -15.40
C SER A 745 -15.46 -0.99 -16.41
N ARG A 746 -16.14 -2.01 -15.89
CA ARG A 746 -16.66 -3.11 -16.73
C ARG A 746 -17.65 -2.61 -17.78
N MET A 747 -18.42 -1.57 -17.49
CA MET A 747 -19.40 -0.98 -18.39
C MET A 747 -18.73 -0.23 -19.54
N GLU A 748 -17.71 0.59 -19.26
CA GLU A 748 -16.91 1.27 -20.28
C GLU A 748 -16.20 0.25 -21.18
N SER A 749 -15.56 -0.76 -20.58
CA SER A 749 -14.89 -1.82 -21.33
C SER A 749 -15.86 -2.61 -22.22
N ARG A 750 -17.09 -2.85 -21.74
CA ARG A 750 -18.14 -3.49 -22.53
C ARG A 750 -18.59 -2.60 -23.70
N GLN A 751 -18.74 -1.29 -23.48
CA GLN A 751 -19.09 -0.35 -24.53
C GLN A 751 -18.02 -0.32 -25.62
N VAL A 752 -16.74 -0.30 -25.21
CA VAL A 752 -15.61 -0.37 -26.15
C VAL A 752 -15.64 -1.66 -26.98
N CYS A 753 -15.96 -2.81 -26.37
CA CYS A 753 -16.14 -4.07 -27.11
C CYS A 753 -17.30 -3.99 -28.12
N ILE A 754 -18.42 -3.34 -27.77
CA ILE A 754 -19.54 -3.11 -28.67
C ILE A 754 -19.12 -2.22 -29.84
N ASP A 755 -18.41 -1.14 -29.59
CA ASP A 755 -17.93 -0.22 -30.63
C ASP A 755 -16.88 -0.88 -31.54
N TYR A 756 -16.05 -1.77 -30.97
CA TYR A 756 -15.11 -2.61 -31.72
C TYR A 756 -15.85 -3.58 -32.67
N ILE A 757 -16.82 -4.33 -32.15
CA ILE A 757 -17.66 -5.25 -32.94
C ILE A 757 -18.39 -4.50 -34.08
N ALA A 758 -18.90 -3.31 -33.77
CA ALA A 758 -19.56 -2.43 -34.71
C ALA A 758 -18.60 -1.77 -35.72
N LYS A 759 -17.30 -2.10 -35.67
CA LYS A 759 -16.24 -1.53 -36.52
C LYS A 759 -16.17 0.00 -36.49
N LYS A 760 -16.44 0.60 -35.32
CA LYS A 760 -16.36 2.06 -35.13
C LYS A 760 -14.98 2.57 -34.78
N LEU A 761 -14.08 1.70 -34.30
CA LEU A 761 -12.77 2.09 -33.80
C LEU A 761 -11.70 2.00 -34.88
N ASP A 762 -10.83 3.01 -34.95
CA ASP A 762 -9.58 3.00 -35.72
C ASP A 762 -8.48 2.31 -34.92
N TYR A 763 -8.45 2.53 -33.60
CA TYR A 763 -7.47 1.92 -32.67
C TYR A 763 -8.14 1.39 -31.44
N LEU A 764 -7.74 0.19 -31.04
CA LEU A 764 -8.10 -0.42 -29.76
C LEU A 764 -6.81 -0.73 -28.97
N PHE A 765 -6.58 0.01 -27.90
CA PHE A 765 -5.48 -0.24 -26.97
C PHE A 765 -5.90 -1.21 -25.89
N VAL A 766 -5.06 -2.21 -25.61
CA VAL A 766 -5.31 -3.20 -24.55
C VAL A 766 -4.08 -3.43 -23.72
N ALA A 767 -4.27 -3.59 -22.41
CA ALA A 767 -3.23 -4.08 -21.54
C ALA A 767 -3.10 -5.61 -21.67
N PRO A 768 -1.87 -6.20 -21.56
CA PRO A 768 -1.60 -7.61 -21.86
C PRO A 768 -2.43 -8.58 -21.01
N GLU A 769 -2.66 -8.26 -19.76
CA GLU A 769 -3.51 -9.06 -18.86
C GLU A 769 -4.95 -9.22 -19.38
N ARG A 770 -5.39 -8.34 -20.27
CA ARG A 770 -6.74 -8.41 -20.86
C ARG A 770 -6.89 -9.59 -21.83
N LEU A 771 -5.81 -10.00 -22.44
CA LEU A 771 -5.80 -11.15 -23.34
C LEU A 771 -5.93 -12.49 -22.59
N ALA A 772 -5.69 -12.50 -21.28
CA ALA A 772 -5.94 -13.67 -20.44
C ALA A 772 -7.42 -13.80 -20.00
N VAL A 773 -8.25 -12.79 -20.26
CA VAL A 773 -9.67 -12.81 -19.87
C VAL A 773 -10.45 -13.71 -20.80
N PRO A 774 -11.15 -14.75 -20.29
CA PRO A 774 -11.99 -15.63 -21.09
C PRO A 774 -13.02 -14.87 -21.93
N GLY A 775 -13.18 -15.27 -23.19
CA GLY A 775 -14.10 -14.66 -24.14
C GLY A 775 -13.60 -13.41 -24.85
N PHE A 776 -12.52 -12.77 -24.39
CA PHE A 776 -11.96 -11.61 -25.09
C PHE A 776 -11.15 -12.01 -26.32
N ILE A 777 -10.40 -13.11 -26.23
CA ILE A 777 -9.70 -13.72 -27.38
C ILE A 777 -10.74 -14.18 -28.43
N ASP A 778 -11.79 -14.87 -28.00
CA ASP A 778 -12.86 -15.34 -28.91
C ASP A 778 -13.52 -14.17 -29.66
N LEU A 779 -13.68 -13.04 -28.97
CA LEU A 779 -14.18 -11.81 -29.59
C LEU A 779 -13.22 -11.29 -30.64
N LEU A 780 -11.91 -11.24 -30.37
CA LEU A 780 -10.90 -10.78 -31.33
C LEU A 780 -10.73 -11.76 -32.51
N GLN A 781 -10.89 -13.06 -32.32
CA GLN A 781 -10.87 -14.06 -33.39
C GLN A 781 -12.09 -13.91 -34.31
N LYS A 782 -13.27 -13.67 -33.74
CA LYS A 782 -14.49 -13.49 -34.47
C LYS A 782 -14.52 -12.17 -35.26
N TYR A 783 -13.96 -11.11 -34.69
CA TYR A 783 -13.86 -9.75 -35.25
C TYR A 783 -12.39 -9.35 -35.32
N ARG A 784 -11.67 -9.91 -36.28
CA ARG A 784 -10.19 -9.77 -36.38
C ARG A 784 -9.76 -8.33 -36.57
N PRO A 785 -8.70 -7.87 -35.86
CA PRO A 785 -8.08 -6.58 -36.16
C PRO A 785 -7.33 -6.62 -37.48
N GLU A 786 -7.23 -5.50 -38.16
CA GLU A 786 -6.49 -5.40 -39.44
C GLU A 786 -4.97 -5.33 -39.26
N LEU A 787 -4.51 -4.92 -38.08
CA LEU A 787 -3.12 -4.83 -37.68
C LEU A 787 -3.01 -5.07 -36.19
N ILE A 788 -1.96 -5.77 -35.77
CA ILE A 788 -1.60 -5.94 -34.33
C ILE A 788 -0.26 -5.26 -34.08
N ALA A 789 -0.23 -4.32 -33.14
CA ALA A 789 0.96 -3.66 -32.69
C ALA A 789 1.29 -4.08 -31.24
N ILE A 790 2.52 -4.55 -31.01
CA ILE A 790 3.02 -4.90 -29.69
C ILE A 790 4.05 -3.86 -29.30
N ASP A 791 3.65 -2.93 -28.43
CA ASP A 791 4.51 -1.86 -27.95
C ASP A 791 5.37 -2.36 -26.77
N GLU A 792 6.58 -1.81 -26.64
CA GLU A 792 7.60 -2.23 -25.66
C GLU A 792 7.84 -3.75 -25.67
N ALA A 793 8.03 -4.31 -26.88
CA ALA A 793 8.12 -5.76 -27.10
C ALA A 793 9.26 -6.45 -26.34
N HIS A 794 10.25 -5.69 -25.84
CA HIS A 794 11.29 -6.23 -24.96
C HIS A 794 10.74 -6.86 -23.67
N CYS A 795 9.51 -6.49 -23.27
CA CYS A 795 8.81 -7.12 -22.14
C CYS A 795 8.44 -8.59 -22.36
N ILE A 796 8.51 -9.10 -23.60
CA ILE A 796 8.29 -10.53 -23.94
C ILE A 796 9.44 -11.38 -23.43
N SER A 797 10.66 -10.88 -23.52
CA SER A 797 11.89 -11.62 -23.24
C SER A 797 12.25 -11.65 -21.76
N GLN A 798 12.60 -12.82 -21.25
CA GLN A 798 13.16 -12.97 -19.89
C GLN A 798 14.52 -12.26 -19.73
N TRP A 799 15.18 -11.94 -20.83
CA TRP A 799 16.45 -11.22 -20.87
C TRP A 799 16.27 -9.72 -21.07
N GLY A 800 15.01 -9.24 -21.19
CA GLY A 800 14.66 -7.83 -21.30
C GLY A 800 14.66 -7.11 -19.94
N HIS A 801 14.75 -5.77 -19.97
CA HIS A 801 14.82 -4.95 -18.76
C HIS A 801 13.54 -4.94 -17.90
N ASP A 802 12.38 -5.28 -18.48
CA ASP A 802 11.07 -5.23 -17.82
C ASP A 802 10.20 -6.42 -18.26
N PHE A 803 10.72 -7.64 -18.00
CA PHE A 803 10.02 -8.89 -18.33
C PHE A 803 8.64 -8.94 -17.64
N ARG A 804 7.62 -9.26 -18.45
CA ARG A 804 6.24 -9.43 -17.98
C ARG A 804 5.68 -10.79 -18.42
N PRO A 805 5.33 -11.67 -17.47
CA PRO A 805 4.80 -13.01 -17.79
C PRO A 805 3.60 -12.99 -18.74
N ASP A 806 2.72 -11.98 -18.61
CA ASP A 806 1.53 -11.83 -19.48
C ASP A 806 1.92 -11.53 -20.94
N TYR A 807 3.06 -10.87 -21.17
CA TYR A 807 3.60 -10.63 -22.51
C TYR A 807 4.13 -11.91 -23.15
N ARG A 808 4.74 -12.80 -22.40
CA ARG A 808 5.22 -14.08 -22.91
C ARG A 808 4.09 -15.00 -23.39
N LEU A 809 2.93 -14.89 -22.77
CA LEU A 809 1.73 -15.62 -23.20
C LEU A 809 1.21 -15.20 -24.58
N LEU A 810 1.62 -14.00 -25.09
CA LEU A 810 1.26 -13.54 -26.43
C LEU A 810 1.72 -14.51 -27.51
N GLY A 811 2.94 -15.02 -27.42
CA GLY A 811 3.49 -15.96 -28.40
C GLY A 811 2.58 -17.16 -28.68
N ASN A 812 1.91 -17.67 -27.65
CA ASN A 812 1.00 -18.81 -27.74
C ASN A 812 -0.37 -18.44 -28.36
N ARG A 813 -0.68 -17.16 -28.49
CA ARG A 813 -2.02 -16.66 -28.86
C ARG A 813 -2.02 -15.89 -30.18
N LEU A 814 -0.90 -15.26 -30.57
CA LEU A 814 -0.85 -14.38 -31.74
C LEU A 814 -1.13 -15.11 -33.06
N HIS A 815 -0.81 -16.39 -33.16
CA HIS A 815 -1.11 -17.20 -34.33
C HIS A 815 -2.62 -17.35 -34.60
N GLU A 816 -3.46 -17.19 -33.58
CA GLU A 816 -4.91 -17.28 -33.65
C GLU A 816 -5.55 -16.11 -34.40
N PHE A 817 -4.80 -15.01 -34.57
CA PHE A 817 -5.26 -13.79 -35.24
C PHE A 817 -4.82 -13.68 -36.70
N ARG A 818 -4.15 -14.69 -37.25
CA ARG A 818 -3.77 -14.70 -38.66
C ARG A 818 -5.00 -14.59 -39.60
N PRO A 819 -4.93 -13.84 -40.72
CA PRO A 819 -3.73 -13.28 -41.38
C PRO A 819 -3.37 -11.83 -40.99
N SER A 820 -3.80 -11.30 -39.86
CA SER A 820 -3.45 -9.94 -39.45
C SER A 820 -1.93 -9.83 -39.25
N PRO A 821 -1.24 -8.87 -39.90
CA PRO A 821 0.18 -8.68 -39.69
C PRO A 821 0.49 -8.16 -38.28
N ILE A 822 1.68 -8.44 -37.79
CA ILE A 822 2.13 -8.07 -36.46
C ILE A 822 3.35 -7.15 -36.57
N ILE A 823 3.31 -6.01 -35.87
CA ILE A 823 4.49 -5.18 -35.65
C ILE A 823 4.85 -5.18 -34.17
N ALA A 824 6.05 -5.62 -33.84
CA ALA A 824 6.63 -5.53 -32.52
C ALA A 824 7.61 -4.35 -32.45
N LEU A 825 7.44 -3.48 -31.47
CA LEU A 825 8.21 -2.24 -31.35
C LEU A 825 8.92 -2.19 -29.99
N THR A 826 10.20 -1.83 -30.01
CA THR A 826 10.96 -1.59 -28.79
C THR A 826 12.03 -0.54 -28.97
N ALA A 827 12.44 0.10 -27.86
CA ALA A 827 13.57 1.04 -27.87
C ALA A 827 14.91 0.32 -27.70
N THR A 828 14.92 -0.80 -26.99
CA THR A 828 16.13 -1.54 -26.59
C THR A 828 15.89 -3.04 -26.77
N ALA A 829 16.66 -3.68 -27.62
CA ALA A 829 16.69 -5.12 -27.75
C ALA A 829 18.10 -5.57 -28.16
N THR A 830 18.77 -6.31 -27.31
CA THR A 830 20.00 -7.02 -27.67
C THR A 830 19.67 -8.13 -28.68
N PRO A 831 20.64 -8.67 -29.45
CA PRO A 831 20.37 -9.78 -30.36
C PRO A 831 19.63 -10.94 -29.70
N LEU A 832 20.00 -11.31 -28.48
CA LEU A 832 19.34 -12.36 -27.71
C LEU A 832 17.85 -12.04 -27.39
N VAL A 833 17.54 -10.77 -27.13
CA VAL A 833 16.16 -10.30 -26.90
C VAL A 833 15.38 -10.28 -28.21
N GLN A 834 16.01 -9.92 -29.32
CA GLN A 834 15.40 -9.94 -30.65
C GLN A 834 15.03 -11.37 -31.05
N ASP A 835 15.93 -12.32 -30.86
CA ASP A 835 15.70 -13.75 -31.16
C ASP A 835 14.57 -14.35 -30.28
N ASP A 836 14.42 -13.88 -29.06
CA ASP A 836 13.34 -14.35 -28.13
C ASP A 836 11.97 -13.69 -28.44
N ILE A 837 11.95 -12.55 -29.15
CA ILE A 837 10.73 -11.89 -29.59
C ILE A 837 10.19 -12.48 -30.90
N VAL A 838 11.07 -12.87 -31.84
CA VAL A 838 10.74 -13.41 -33.14
C VAL A 838 10.38 -14.89 -33.04
#